data_263d4c4a21f93aa7277f69c0ac6e04cc
#
_entry.id   263d4c4a21f93aa7277f69c0ac6e04cc
#
_cell.length_a   1.000
_cell.length_b   1.000
_cell.length_c   1.000
_cell.angle_alpha   90.00
_cell.angle_beta   90.00
_cell.angle_gamma   90.00
#
_symmetry.space_group_name_H-M   'P 1'
#
loop_
_entity.id
_entity.type
_entity.pdbx_description
1 polymer ?
#
loop_
_entity_poly.entity_id
_entity_poly.type
_entity_poly.pdbx_seq_one_letter_code
_entity_poly.pdbx_strand_id
1 'polypeptide(L)'
;MIERRKFLMAGGLGAAAMFPPGVLGTRAYSATAQPPAGCEDPAGTPSTPPLKKFVDPLPRPMTAISDPSVYPGADYYEVTMRQSSWRFHRDLKPSPVWGYWATNPHDPHRPIGMGYLGPTFDVTKDHPTVVKWRNELPTTHMFQKVIDMIRDKAPVVAPIPPPPYKYVPQFPDDINVWNVVHQHGGYTAPQSDGLPLQSFSPKGFHAEGYTTLDPSRVKPNEAIYGYTNHDHSCMLWYHDHAMGMSALNVYAGLAGLYVIRDPADERLGLPRGEFEVPLILQDRTFHKDGSLAYTMTDREGEDTPVVNGKAYPYLDVEPRRYRLRILNASNERFWRLKFDVDPRNALLEPPLPFWLIGTDGGFRAPLHMLDFLISPAERYDLIVDFSQVRPGTKVNLTNYPGTQVHFPGIPGCGPEIADIMQFRVTKQLSGGGDRTTPPEKLKLHSVAPIEPKPHTRRREWVVYQHQLYRTMTFNAVPYMEPSQDFIEEGSTEIWEYINPNHDAHPMHVHLVNFQVLNRQPIDAARYQTDYEKWISGGRKPKEHPVLANYFTGPPVPPDPDEALSYKDTVKAPAQMVTRIIIEEFVPPTDDIASIPNSGAELPATYIHHCHLLEHEDDDLMRPWTIVGPDGHRHDSGHGGGGHSH
;
A
#
# COMPACT_ATOMS: atom_id res chain seq x y z
N MET A 1 -46.38 -9.41 -6.48
CA MET A 1 -45.48 -8.97 -7.56
C MET A 1 -45.55 -7.42 -7.74
N ILE A 2 -45.69 -6.65 -6.66
CA ILE A 2 -45.77 -5.17 -6.69
C ILE A 2 -44.87 -4.48 -5.66
N GLU A 3 -44.26 -5.19 -4.76
CA GLU A 3 -43.40 -4.56 -3.72
C GLU A 3 -41.89 -4.54 -4.01
N ARG A 4 -41.39 -5.27 -5.02
CA ARG A 4 -39.96 -5.26 -5.39
C ARG A 4 -39.51 -4.07 -6.26
N ARG A 5 -40.45 -3.31 -6.83
CA ARG A 5 -40.11 -2.15 -7.67
C ARG A 5 -39.94 -0.82 -6.94
N LYS A 6 -40.33 -0.73 -5.66
CA LYS A 6 -40.19 0.52 -4.88
C LYS A 6 -38.85 0.68 -4.16
N PHE A 7 -38.02 -0.38 -4.07
CA PHE A 7 -36.72 -0.31 -3.39
C PHE A 7 -35.54 0.08 -4.31
N LEU A 8 -35.75 -0.02 -5.63
CA LEU A 8 -34.71 0.26 -6.64
C LEU A 8 -34.78 1.65 -7.27
N MET A 9 -35.84 2.45 -6.98
CA MET A 9 -35.97 3.83 -7.50
C MET A 9 -35.68 4.94 -6.49
N ALA A 10 -35.27 4.62 -5.26
CA ALA A 10 -34.90 5.64 -4.26
C ALA A 10 -33.38 5.89 -4.17
N GLY A 11 -32.54 5.23 -4.99
CA GLY A 11 -31.10 5.36 -4.99
C GLY A 11 -30.48 6.24 -6.08
N GLY A 12 -31.28 6.75 -6.98
CA GLY A 12 -30.78 7.52 -8.11
C GLY A 12 -31.44 8.90 -8.22
N LEU A 13 -30.96 9.87 -7.51
CA LEU A 13 -31.01 11.31 -7.69
C LEU A 13 -31.14 12.00 -6.32
N GLY A 14 -30.08 12.58 -5.81
CA GLY A 14 -30.16 13.51 -4.70
C GLY A 14 -29.39 13.19 -3.42
N ALA A 15 -28.30 12.44 -3.46
CA ALA A 15 -27.46 12.24 -2.26
C ALA A 15 -26.58 13.45 -1.89
N ALA A 16 -26.68 14.55 -2.58
CA ALA A 16 -25.91 15.78 -2.28
C ALA A 16 -26.63 16.78 -1.36
N ALA A 17 -27.83 16.48 -0.86
CA ALA A 17 -28.63 17.50 -0.19
C ALA A 17 -29.30 17.11 1.13
N MET A 18 -28.97 15.99 1.76
CA MET A 18 -29.64 15.60 3.01
C MET A 18 -28.74 15.02 4.11
N PHE A 19 -27.54 15.56 4.28
CA PHE A 19 -26.85 15.39 5.56
C PHE A 19 -26.78 16.74 6.26
N PRO A 20 -27.30 16.87 7.51
CA PRO A 20 -27.13 18.09 8.26
C PRO A 20 -25.62 18.34 8.44
N PRO A 21 -25.16 19.61 8.35
CA PRO A 21 -23.78 19.95 8.61
C PRO A 21 -23.46 19.63 10.08
N GLY A 22 -22.73 18.56 10.33
CA GLY A 22 -22.32 18.18 11.69
C GLY A 22 -22.13 16.69 11.96
N VAL A 23 -22.40 15.80 11.01
CA VAL A 23 -22.24 14.34 11.24
C VAL A 23 -21.59 13.68 10.03
N LEU A 24 -20.36 14.07 9.71
CA LEU A 24 -19.45 13.29 8.86
C LEU A 24 -18.20 12.93 9.68
N GLY A 25 -18.44 12.39 10.87
CA GLY A 25 -17.46 11.55 11.52
C GLY A 25 -17.64 10.13 11.01
N THR A 26 -16.58 9.47 10.59
CA THR A 26 -16.54 8.01 10.46
C THR A 26 -17.26 7.40 11.65
N ARG A 27 -18.15 6.42 11.42
CA ARG A 27 -18.90 5.76 12.51
C ARG A 27 -17.90 5.37 13.60
N ALA A 28 -18.05 5.97 14.77
CA ALA A 28 -17.31 5.57 15.94
C ALA A 28 -17.69 4.11 16.27
N TYR A 29 -16.84 3.18 15.93
CA TYR A 29 -16.83 1.89 16.60
C TYR A 29 -16.51 2.21 18.06
N SER A 30 -17.43 1.91 18.96
CA SER A 30 -17.37 2.33 20.36
C SER A 30 -16.17 1.68 21.06
N ALA A 31 -15.12 2.45 21.23
CA ALA A 31 -13.90 2.02 21.91
C ALA A 31 -14.09 2.08 23.43
N THR A 32 -14.62 1.01 24.02
CA THR A 32 -14.55 0.79 25.47
C THR A 32 -13.89 -0.55 25.81
N ALA A 33 -13.26 -1.21 24.84
CA ALA A 33 -12.55 -2.45 25.10
C ALA A 33 -11.14 -2.13 25.65
N GLN A 34 -10.79 -2.72 26.77
CA GLN A 34 -9.41 -2.75 27.26
C GLN A 34 -8.54 -3.56 26.30
N PRO A 35 -7.22 -3.26 26.20
CA PRO A 35 -6.30 -4.10 25.45
C PRO A 35 -6.47 -5.57 25.81
N PRO A 36 -6.31 -6.51 24.85
CA PRO A 36 -6.36 -7.93 25.15
C PRO A 36 -5.38 -8.27 26.28
N ALA A 37 -5.74 -9.20 27.14
CA ALA A 37 -4.82 -9.72 28.15
C ALA A 37 -3.62 -10.35 27.44
N GLY A 38 -2.40 -9.87 27.73
CA GLY A 38 -1.18 -10.36 27.09
C GLY A 38 -0.46 -9.32 26.20
N CYS A 39 -0.97 -8.10 26.09
CA CYS A 39 -0.35 -7.00 25.33
C CYS A 39 0.82 -6.31 26.08
N GLU A 40 1.48 -6.97 27.02
CA GLU A 40 2.68 -6.42 27.63
C GLU A 40 3.89 -6.65 26.72
N ASP A 41 4.65 -5.59 26.47
CA ASP A 41 5.93 -5.71 25.76
C ASP A 41 6.82 -6.73 26.50
N PRO A 42 7.38 -7.73 25.82
CA PRO A 42 8.33 -8.64 26.44
C PRO A 42 9.49 -7.86 27.08
N ALA A 43 9.99 -8.32 28.20
CA ALA A 43 11.14 -7.69 28.87
C ALA A 43 12.32 -7.59 27.90
N GLY A 44 12.80 -6.38 27.63
CA GLY A 44 13.90 -6.11 26.71
C GLY A 44 13.47 -5.67 25.29
N THR A 45 12.17 -5.51 25.03
CA THR A 45 11.71 -4.90 23.76
C THR A 45 12.37 -3.52 23.59
N PRO A 46 12.98 -3.23 22.42
CA PRO A 46 13.55 -1.91 22.17
C PRO A 46 12.49 -0.82 22.24
N SER A 47 12.88 0.33 22.78
CA SER A 47 12.04 1.52 22.84
C SER A 47 12.87 2.73 22.47
N THR A 48 12.31 3.62 21.68
CA THR A 48 12.96 4.86 21.26
C THR A 48 13.26 5.75 22.47
N PRO A 49 14.48 6.28 22.60
CA PRO A 49 14.78 7.26 23.65
C PRO A 49 13.90 8.52 23.49
N PRO A 50 13.58 9.25 24.56
CA PRO A 50 12.75 10.46 24.48
C PRO A 50 13.31 11.46 23.45
N LEU A 51 12.50 11.86 22.47
CA LEU A 51 12.83 12.81 21.42
C LEU A 51 12.07 14.13 21.60
N LYS A 52 12.72 15.25 21.30
CA LYS A 52 12.05 16.56 21.26
C LYS A 52 11.21 16.67 19.99
N LYS A 53 9.89 16.78 20.13
CA LYS A 53 8.98 16.87 18.98
C LYS A 53 9.14 18.20 18.23
N PHE A 54 8.98 18.13 16.91
CA PHE A 54 8.89 19.29 16.01
C PHE A 54 10.12 20.20 16.01
N VAL A 55 11.32 19.63 16.09
CA VAL A 55 12.57 20.38 16.07
C VAL A 55 13.33 20.28 14.75
N ASP A 56 13.06 19.27 13.95
CA ASP A 56 13.68 19.09 12.63
C ASP A 56 12.71 19.43 11.50
N PRO A 57 13.17 20.12 10.44
CA PRO A 57 12.32 20.43 9.30
C PRO A 57 11.97 19.17 8.49
N LEU A 58 10.79 19.18 7.89
CA LEU A 58 10.34 18.12 6.99
C LEU A 58 11.23 18.08 5.74
N PRO A 59 11.88 16.96 5.41
CA PRO A 59 12.57 16.79 4.14
C PRO A 59 11.56 16.71 2.98
N ARG A 60 11.98 17.14 1.80
CA ARG A 60 11.26 16.88 0.55
C ARG A 60 11.99 15.78 -0.21
N PRO A 61 11.30 14.71 -0.63
CA PRO A 61 11.89 13.73 -1.53
C PRO A 61 12.43 14.42 -2.80
N MET A 62 13.62 14.01 -3.22
CA MET A 62 14.22 14.53 -4.46
C MET A 62 13.52 13.90 -5.67
N THR A 63 13.39 14.64 -6.76
CA THR A 63 12.83 14.10 -8.01
C THR A 63 13.93 13.50 -8.87
N ALA A 64 13.71 12.29 -9.39
CA ALA A 64 14.58 11.63 -10.35
C ALA A 64 14.61 12.42 -11.67
N ILE A 65 15.72 12.33 -12.39
CA ILE A 65 15.89 12.97 -13.71
C ILE A 65 16.03 11.86 -14.75
N SER A 66 15.21 11.88 -15.80
CA SER A 66 15.24 10.91 -16.89
C SER A 66 16.38 11.15 -17.88
N ASP A 67 16.82 10.09 -18.55
CA ASP A 67 17.68 10.13 -19.73
C ASP A 67 16.93 9.58 -20.95
N PRO A 68 16.23 10.43 -21.73
CA PRO A 68 15.43 9.98 -22.86
C PRO A 68 16.27 9.49 -24.05
N SER A 69 17.61 9.57 -23.98
CA SER A 69 18.51 9.13 -25.05
C SER A 69 18.70 7.60 -25.09
N VAL A 70 18.42 6.91 -23.99
CA VAL A 70 18.68 5.46 -23.84
C VAL A 70 17.61 4.61 -24.53
N TYR A 71 16.34 4.96 -24.34
CA TYR A 71 15.18 4.33 -24.99
C TYR A 71 14.33 5.42 -25.65
N PRO A 72 14.50 5.67 -26.96
CA PRO A 72 13.70 6.69 -27.65
C PRO A 72 12.20 6.43 -27.52
N GLY A 73 11.46 7.45 -27.06
CA GLY A 73 10.02 7.37 -26.81
C GLY A 73 9.63 6.98 -25.37
N ALA A 74 10.60 6.84 -24.48
CA ALA A 74 10.35 6.62 -23.04
C ALA A 74 11.29 7.47 -22.18
N ASP A 75 10.86 7.76 -20.97
CA ASP A 75 11.72 8.29 -19.90
C ASP A 75 12.53 7.13 -19.29
N TYR A 76 13.85 7.18 -19.38
CA TYR A 76 14.72 6.17 -18.80
C TYR A 76 15.36 6.64 -17.50
N TYR A 77 15.41 5.76 -16.53
CA TYR A 77 16.09 5.96 -15.24
C TYR A 77 16.98 4.78 -14.91
N GLU A 78 18.12 5.05 -14.30
CA GLU A 78 18.97 4.02 -13.68
C GLU A 78 19.00 4.25 -12.18
N VAL A 79 18.56 3.25 -11.41
CA VAL A 79 18.37 3.36 -9.96
C VAL A 79 19.12 2.23 -9.26
N THR A 80 19.91 2.61 -8.26
CA THR A 80 20.72 1.68 -7.47
C THR A 80 20.24 1.61 -6.04
N MET A 81 19.98 0.42 -5.55
CA MET A 81 19.74 0.12 -4.14
C MET A 81 21.07 0.11 -3.40
N ARG A 82 21.20 0.94 -2.37
CA ARG A 82 22.46 1.08 -1.61
C ARG A 82 22.22 1.22 -0.12
N GLN A 83 23.19 0.75 0.66
CA GLN A 83 23.27 1.11 2.06
C GLN A 83 23.88 2.50 2.20
N SER A 84 23.32 3.27 3.11
CA SER A 84 23.78 4.61 3.44
C SER A 84 23.65 4.89 4.94
N SER A 85 23.76 6.15 5.32
CA SER A 85 23.56 6.60 6.70
C SER A 85 22.60 7.76 6.73
N TRP A 86 21.56 7.67 7.56
CA TRP A 86 20.53 8.69 7.69
C TRP A 86 20.29 9.09 9.15
N ARG A 87 20.11 10.37 9.41
CA ARG A 87 19.77 10.88 10.73
C ARG A 87 18.26 11.18 10.81
N PHE A 88 17.52 10.34 11.49
CA PHE A 88 16.06 10.49 11.63
C PHE A 88 15.66 11.66 12.54
N HIS A 89 16.48 12.01 13.54
CA HIS A 89 16.24 13.10 14.47
C HIS A 89 17.57 13.69 14.97
N ARG A 90 17.58 15.01 15.30
CA ARG A 90 18.80 15.66 15.79
C ARG A 90 19.35 15.08 17.08
N ASP A 91 18.48 14.53 17.92
CA ASP A 91 18.84 13.91 19.20
C ASP A 91 19.30 12.45 19.03
N LEU A 92 19.21 11.87 17.82
CA LEU A 92 19.72 10.54 17.48
C LEU A 92 21.03 10.63 16.71
N LYS A 93 21.87 9.61 16.81
CA LYS A 93 23.00 9.45 15.89
C LYS A 93 22.48 9.00 14.51
N PRO A 94 23.28 9.15 13.44
CA PRO A 94 22.94 8.58 12.15
C PRO A 94 22.83 7.05 12.23
N SER A 95 21.78 6.51 11.60
CA SER A 95 21.51 5.08 11.48
C SER A 95 21.99 4.54 10.14
N PRO A 96 22.55 3.33 10.05
CA PRO A 96 22.59 2.60 8.79
C PRO A 96 21.17 2.44 8.24
N VAL A 97 20.98 2.66 6.95
CA VAL A 97 19.71 2.53 6.27
C VAL A 97 19.93 2.06 4.83
N TRP A 98 18.88 1.63 4.19
CA TRP A 98 18.86 1.38 2.75
C TRP A 98 18.06 2.45 2.03
N GLY A 99 18.29 2.61 0.73
CA GLY A 99 17.56 3.55 -0.10
C GLY A 99 17.86 3.35 -1.57
N TYR A 100 17.02 3.96 -2.38
CA TYR A 100 17.18 4.01 -3.82
C TYR A 100 17.88 5.32 -4.24
N TRP A 101 18.80 5.21 -5.18
CA TRP A 101 19.59 6.31 -5.70
C TRP A 101 19.49 6.34 -7.22
N ALA A 102 18.84 7.34 -7.78
CA ALA A 102 18.81 7.51 -9.24
C ALA A 102 20.12 8.14 -9.73
N THR A 103 20.60 7.67 -10.85
CA THR A 103 21.70 8.30 -11.58
C THR A 103 21.24 9.68 -12.08
N ASN A 104 22.08 10.70 -11.90
CA ASN A 104 21.86 12.00 -12.52
C ASN A 104 22.53 12.01 -13.90
N PRO A 105 21.79 12.05 -15.01
CA PRO A 105 22.37 11.98 -16.36
C PRO A 105 23.25 13.20 -16.69
N HIS A 106 23.07 14.33 -15.97
CA HIS A 106 23.87 15.54 -16.17
C HIS A 106 25.14 15.55 -15.29
N ASP A 107 25.18 14.79 -14.20
CA ASP A 107 26.32 14.67 -13.30
C ASP A 107 26.32 13.31 -12.58
N PRO A 108 26.90 12.26 -13.20
CA PRO A 108 26.91 10.91 -12.61
C PRO A 108 27.61 10.82 -11.24
N HIS A 109 28.42 11.82 -10.86
CA HIS A 109 29.05 11.87 -9.54
C HIS A 109 28.12 12.42 -8.44
N ARG A 110 26.94 12.92 -8.79
CA ARG A 110 25.93 13.44 -7.87
C ARG A 110 24.61 12.69 -8.03
N PRO A 111 24.51 11.44 -7.58
CA PRO A 111 23.28 10.69 -7.67
C PRO A 111 22.16 11.36 -6.87
N ILE A 112 20.92 11.16 -7.31
CA ILE A 112 19.72 11.75 -6.74
C ILE A 112 19.13 10.76 -5.72
N GLY A 113 19.08 11.16 -4.47
CA GLY A 113 18.55 10.37 -3.36
C GLY A 113 18.88 11.01 -2.02
N MET A 114 18.09 10.73 -1.01
CA MET A 114 18.29 11.30 0.33
C MET A 114 19.14 10.40 1.24
N GLY A 115 19.31 9.13 0.87
CA GLY A 115 19.98 8.13 1.70
C GLY A 115 19.00 7.15 2.36
N TYR A 116 17.86 7.62 2.80
CA TYR A 116 16.71 6.85 3.26
C TYR A 116 15.54 7.13 2.32
N LEU A 117 14.78 6.11 1.96
CA LEU A 117 13.79 6.14 0.89
C LEU A 117 14.41 6.35 -0.51
N GLY A 118 13.56 6.47 -1.51
CA GLY A 118 13.93 6.69 -2.90
C GLY A 118 13.56 8.09 -3.40
N PRO A 119 14.07 8.48 -4.58
CA PRO A 119 13.61 9.68 -5.25
C PRO A 119 12.17 9.52 -5.75
N THR A 120 11.50 10.62 -5.94
CA THR A 120 10.19 10.65 -6.59
C THR A 120 10.38 10.56 -8.11
N PHE A 121 9.72 9.60 -8.75
CA PHE A 121 9.46 9.66 -10.18
C PHE A 121 8.27 10.61 -10.40
N ASP A 122 8.45 11.64 -11.21
CA ASP A 122 7.41 12.61 -11.57
C ASP A 122 7.25 12.53 -13.09
N VAL A 123 6.27 11.70 -13.51
CA VAL A 123 6.14 11.25 -14.90
C VAL A 123 4.86 11.77 -15.54
N THR A 124 4.82 11.75 -16.86
CA THR A 124 3.66 12.20 -17.64
C THR A 124 2.78 11.00 -18.00
N LYS A 125 1.47 11.14 -17.81
CA LYS A 125 0.46 10.17 -18.25
C LYS A 125 0.64 9.84 -19.73
N ASP A 126 0.46 8.56 -20.07
CA ASP A 126 0.60 8.01 -21.44
C ASP A 126 2.00 8.20 -22.07
N HIS A 127 3.00 8.59 -21.28
CA HIS A 127 4.40 8.60 -21.69
C HIS A 127 5.16 7.51 -20.91
N PRO A 128 5.63 6.44 -21.57
CA PRO A 128 6.18 5.29 -20.86
C PRO A 128 7.48 5.60 -20.14
N THR A 129 7.71 4.86 -19.08
CA THR A 129 8.92 4.92 -18.25
C THR A 129 9.63 3.58 -18.29
N VAL A 130 10.95 3.60 -18.42
CA VAL A 130 11.82 2.42 -18.31
C VAL A 130 12.80 2.64 -17.17
N VAL A 131 12.86 1.71 -16.23
CA VAL A 131 13.76 1.82 -15.08
C VAL A 131 14.68 0.61 -15.01
N LYS A 132 15.98 0.85 -14.97
CA LYS A 132 16.98 -0.16 -14.64
C LYS A 132 17.26 -0.13 -13.15
N TRP A 133 16.88 -1.20 -12.47
CA TRP A 133 17.11 -1.44 -11.06
C TRP A 133 18.41 -2.20 -10.86
N ARG A 134 19.28 -1.69 -9.98
CA ARG A 134 20.57 -2.33 -9.65
C ARG A 134 20.65 -2.59 -8.16
N ASN A 135 21.00 -3.81 -7.78
CA ASN A 135 21.20 -4.19 -6.38
C ASN A 135 22.70 -4.12 -6.00
N GLU A 136 23.08 -3.07 -5.27
CA GLU A 136 24.40 -2.87 -4.69
C GLU A 136 24.36 -2.86 -3.14
N LEU A 137 23.37 -3.55 -2.57
CA LEU A 137 23.28 -3.71 -1.12
C LEU A 137 24.37 -4.62 -0.58
N PRO A 138 24.67 -4.55 0.73
CA PRO A 138 25.54 -5.54 1.38
C PRO A 138 24.98 -6.95 1.24
N THR A 139 25.83 -7.95 1.20
CA THR A 139 25.42 -9.36 1.11
C THR A 139 24.87 -9.94 2.42
N THR A 140 24.99 -9.19 3.51
CA THR A 140 24.40 -9.52 4.81
C THR A 140 23.35 -8.45 5.13
N HIS A 141 22.14 -8.88 5.46
CA HIS A 141 21.05 -7.97 5.78
C HIS A 141 21.33 -7.20 7.08
N MET A 142 20.92 -5.91 7.13
CA MET A 142 21.14 -5.11 8.33
C MET A 142 20.37 -5.64 9.55
N PHE A 143 19.27 -6.38 9.34
CA PHE A 143 18.48 -7.08 10.35
C PHE A 143 18.78 -8.59 10.38
N GLN A 144 20.02 -9.02 10.08
CA GLN A 144 20.40 -10.44 10.01
C GLN A 144 19.98 -11.23 11.24
N LYS A 145 20.13 -10.66 12.43
CA LYS A 145 19.73 -11.32 13.68
C LYS A 145 18.23 -11.63 13.73
N VAL A 146 17.40 -10.78 13.13
CA VAL A 146 15.96 -10.99 13.04
C VAL A 146 15.68 -12.14 12.08
N ILE A 147 16.34 -12.14 10.92
CA ILE A 147 16.23 -13.22 9.92
C ILE A 147 16.62 -14.57 10.55
N ASP A 148 17.72 -14.61 11.27
CA ASP A 148 18.18 -15.82 11.97
C ASP A 148 17.15 -16.29 13.01
N MET A 149 16.54 -15.35 13.76
CA MET A 149 15.49 -15.67 14.73
C MET A 149 14.22 -16.20 14.06
N ILE A 150 13.82 -15.65 12.89
CA ILE A 150 12.69 -16.16 12.11
C ILE A 150 12.97 -17.58 11.66
N ARG A 151 14.15 -17.84 11.10
CA ARG A 151 14.57 -19.16 10.62
C ARG A 151 14.61 -20.19 11.74
N ASP A 152 15.12 -19.81 12.92
CA ASP A 152 15.23 -20.71 14.08
C ASP A 152 13.85 -21.01 14.72
N LYS A 153 12.93 -20.03 14.64
CA LYS A 153 11.57 -20.16 15.19
C LYS A 153 10.55 -20.64 14.18
N ALA A 154 10.90 -20.64 12.87
CA ALA A 154 10.00 -21.13 11.85
C ALA A 154 9.55 -22.54 12.25
N PRO A 155 8.28 -22.75 12.59
CA PRO A 155 7.81 -24.08 12.91
C PRO A 155 8.09 -24.95 11.69
N VAL A 156 8.53 -26.18 11.91
CA VAL A 156 8.41 -27.22 10.91
C VAL A 156 6.91 -27.33 10.68
N VAL A 157 6.41 -26.66 9.64
CA VAL A 157 4.99 -26.63 9.33
C VAL A 157 4.57 -28.08 9.14
N ALA A 158 3.84 -28.61 10.11
CA ALA A 158 3.16 -29.88 9.90
C ALA A 158 2.17 -29.67 8.76
N PRO A 159 2.05 -30.62 7.83
CA PRO A 159 1.26 -30.43 6.63
C PRO A 159 -0.19 -30.11 7.00
N ILE A 160 -0.71 -29.01 6.46
CA ILE A 160 -2.13 -29.00 6.08
C ILE A 160 -2.21 -30.15 5.09
N PRO A 161 -3.01 -31.23 5.37
CA PRO A 161 -2.90 -32.46 4.60
C PRO A 161 -3.00 -32.20 3.12
N PRO A 162 -2.11 -32.80 2.35
CA PRO A 162 -0.67 -32.88 2.42
C PRO A 162 -0.03 -31.99 1.34
N PRO A 163 1.17 -31.61 1.34
CA PRO A 163 2.40 -32.06 1.93
C PRO A 163 3.10 -30.98 2.78
N PRO A 164 4.30 -31.28 3.33
CA PRO A 164 5.00 -30.37 4.23
C PRO A 164 5.49 -29.15 3.48
N TYR A 165 4.87 -28.00 3.72
CA TYR A 165 5.44 -26.72 3.30
C TYR A 165 6.49 -26.32 4.32
N LYS A 166 7.74 -26.47 3.92
CA LYS A 166 8.81 -25.77 4.56
C LYS A 166 8.80 -24.37 3.95
N TYR A 167 8.25 -23.39 4.66
CA TYR A 167 8.44 -22.00 4.30
C TYR A 167 9.91 -21.66 4.56
N VAL A 168 10.72 -21.91 3.60
CA VAL A 168 12.06 -21.36 3.46
C VAL A 168 12.09 -20.89 2.03
N PRO A 169 12.30 -19.60 1.77
CA PRO A 169 12.63 -19.16 0.43
C PRO A 169 13.69 -20.12 -0.11
N GLN A 170 13.51 -20.64 -1.33
CA GLN A 170 14.46 -21.58 -1.95
C GLN A 170 15.78 -20.90 -2.33
N PHE A 171 16.21 -19.95 -1.51
CA PHE A 171 17.41 -19.18 -1.71
C PHE A 171 18.58 -19.89 -1.02
N PRO A 172 19.79 -19.84 -1.61
CA PRO A 172 20.99 -20.36 -0.97
C PRO A 172 21.13 -19.78 0.44
N ASP A 173 21.44 -20.64 1.43
CA ASP A 173 21.50 -20.29 2.86
C ASP A 173 22.47 -19.15 3.19
N ASP A 174 23.44 -18.87 2.32
CA ASP A 174 24.45 -17.84 2.48
C ASP A 174 24.05 -16.45 1.94
N ILE A 175 22.84 -16.33 1.34
CA ILE A 175 22.35 -15.08 0.76
C ILE A 175 21.07 -14.66 1.47
N ASN A 176 21.18 -13.59 2.27
CA ASN A 176 20.10 -13.05 3.06
C ASN A 176 19.62 -11.67 2.57
N VAL A 177 19.91 -11.34 1.30
CA VAL A 177 19.51 -10.04 0.71
C VAL A 177 18.92 -10.31 -0.67
N TRP A 178 17.63 -10.24 -0.75
CA TRP A 178 16.83 -10.39 -1.97
C TRP A 178 15.99 -9.14 -2.15
N ASN A 179 15.89 -8.67 -3.39
CA ASN A 179 15.14 -7.47 -3.71
C ASN A 179 14.42 -7.63 -5.03
N VAL A 180 13.24 -7.07 -5.10
CA VAL A 180 12.50 -6.81 -6.33
C VAL A 180 11.69 -5.53 -6.11
N VAL A 181 11.51 -4.74 -7.15
CA VAL A 181 10.77 -3.48 -7.02
C VAL A 181 9.39 -3.62 -7.66
N HIS A 182 8.37 -3.46 -6.85
CA HIS A 182 6.98 -3.37 -7.28
C HIS A 182 6.55 -1.90 -7.42
N GLN A 183 5.88 -1.55 -8.52
CA GLN A 183 5.19 -0.28 -8.68
C GLN A 183 3.74 -0.45 -8.21
N HIS A 184 3.49 -0.10 -6.97
CA HIS A 184 2.20 -0.28 -6.32
C HIS A 184 1.12 0.61 -6.91
N GLY A 185 0.08 -0.02 -7.43
CA GLY A 185 -1.08 0.61 -8.05
C GLY A 185 -0.90 0.89 -9.55
N GLY A 186 0.22 0.46 -10.16
CA GLY A 186 0.51 0.68 -11.57
C GLY A 186 -0.18 -0.30 -12.51
N TYR A 187 -0.64 0.20 -13.66
CA TYR A 187 -1.11 -0.61 -14.79
C TYR A 187 0.09 -1.16 -15.55
N THR A 188 0.61 -2.29 -15.09
CA THR A 188 1.93 -2.83 -15.45
C THR A 188 1.84 -4.25 -15.98
N ALA A 189 2.66 -4.58 -16.99
CA ALA A 189 2.75 -5.95 -17.49
C ALA A 189 3.43 -6.87 -16.46
N PRO A 190 3.06 -8.18 -16.37
CA PRO A 190 3.52 -9.08 -15.31
C PRO A 190 5.04 -9.17 -15.18
N GLN A 191 5.77 -9.10 -16.30
CA GLN A 191 7.23 -9.16 -16.31
C GLN A 191 7.91 -7.90 -15.74
N SER A 192 7.16 -6.82 -15.51
CA SER A 192 7.64 -5.57 -14.91
C SER A 192 6.93 -5.22 -13.60
N ASP A 193 6.03 -6.08 -13.12
CA ASP A 193 5.19 -5.83 -11.96
C ASP A 193 5.96 -5.94 -10.63
N GLY A 194 7.09 -6.64 -10.63
CA GLY A 194 7.87 -6.84 -9.40
C GLY A 194 7.27 -7.91 -8.50
N LEU A 195 6.81 -9.02 -9.08
CA LEU A 195 6.29 -10.16 -8.33
C LEU A 195 7.34 -10.75 -7.39
N PRO A 196 6.97 -11.32 -6.23
CA PRO A 196 7.90 -11.75 -5.18
C PRO A 196 9.04 -12.67 -5.65
N LEU A 197 8.75 -13.57 -6.59
CA LEU A 197 9.74 -14.49 -7.15
C LEU A 197 10.55 -13.91 -8.32
N GLN A 198 10.33 -12.65 -8.71
CA GLN A 198 11.17 -11.95 -9.69
C GLN A 198 12.43 -11.36 -9.06
N SER A 199 12.69 -11.66 -7.79
CA SER A 199 13.77 -11.07 -7.00
C SER A 199 15.18 -11.51 -7.46
N PHE A 200 16.16 -10.64 -7.17
CA PHE A 200 17.56 -10.84 -7.47
C PHE A 200 18.47 -10.30 -6.36
N SER A 201 19.66 -10.84 -6.25
CA SER A 201 20.58 -10.54 -5.15
C SER A 201 21.75 -9.64 -5.58
N PRO A 202 22.47 -9.01 -4.62
CA PRO A 202 23.68 -8.24 -4.92
C PRO A 202 24.80 -9.07 -5.56
N LYS A 203 24.81 -10.39 -5.33
CA LYS A 203 25.77 -11.31 -5.95
C LYS A 203 25.35 -11.79 -7.35
N GLY A 204 24.17 -11.36 -7.84
CA GLY A 204 23.65 -11.74 -9.16
C GLY A 204 23.01 -13.12 -9.21
N PHE A 205 22.51 -13.63 -8.07
CA PHE A 205 21.61 -14.77 -8.08
C PHE A 205 20.19 -14.30 -8.36
N HIS A 206 19.43 -15.11 -9.06
CA HIS A 206 18.05 -14.83 -9.45
C HIS A 206 17.12 -15.85 -8.81
N ALA A 207 15.95 -15.40 -8.37
CA ALA A 207 14.84 -16.28 -8.02
C ALA A 207 14.23 -16.88 -9.29
N GLU A 208 13.42 -17.91 -9.14
CA GLU A 208 12.89 -18.69 -10.27
C GLU A 208 12.00 -17.89 -11.24
N GLY A 209 11.36 -16.84 -10.76
CA GLY A 209 10.52 -15.93 -11.53
C GLY A 209 11.22 -14.68 -12.08
N TYR A 210 12.55 -14.60 -11.95
CA TYR A 210 13.28 -13.40 -12.38
C TYR A 210 12.99 -13.03 -13.85
N THR A 211 12.73 -11.75 -14.07
CA THR A 211 12.44 -11.15 -15.38
C THR A 211 13.23 -9.87 -15.61
N THR A 212 13.43 -9.53 -16.87
CA THR A 212 13.99 -8.26 -17.33
C THR A 212 13.61 -8.01 -18.77
N LEU A 213 13.20 -6.79 -19.12
CA LEU A 213 12.75 -6.46 -20.47
C LEU A 213 13.88 -6.44 -21.50
N ASP A 214 15.09 -6.09 -21.09
CA ASP A 214 16.26 -6.05 -22.00
C ASP A 214 17.45 -6.78 -21.39
N PRO A 215 17.54 -8.12 -21.61
CA PRO A 215 18.64 -8.93 -21.07
C PRO A 215 20.02 -8.52 -21.57
N SER A 216 20.09 -7.83 -22.72
CA SER A 216 21.38 -7.41 -23.32
C SER A 216 22.02 -6.22 -22.57
N ARG A 217 21.23 -5.49 -21.77
CA ARG A 217 21.65 -4.28 -21.07
C ARG A 217 21.76 -4.42 -19.55
N VAL A 218 21.60 -5.63 -19.02
CA VAL A 218 21.66 -5.88 -17.57
C VAL A 218 22.84 -6.74 -17.19
N LYS A 219 23.38 -6.48 -16.00
CA LYS A 219 24.28 -7.39 -15.27
C LYS A 219 23.45 -8.33 -14.41
N PRO A 220 24.06 -9.42 -13.86
CA PRO A 220 23.30 -10.36 -13.03
C PRO A 220 22.60 -9.76 -11.81
N ASN A 221 23.11 -8.65 -11.27
CA ASN A 221 22.50 -7.92 -10.15
C ASN A 221 21.63 -6.73 -10.60
N GLU A 222 21.07 -6.78 -11.81
CA GLU A 222 20.25 -5.73 -12.40
C GLU A 222 18.98 -6.34 -13.03
N ALA A 223 17.90 -5.54 -13.11
CA ALA A 223 16.70 -5.81 -13.87
C ALA A 223 16.21 -4.53 -14.56
N ILE A 224 15.58 -4.64 -15.73
CA ILE A 224 14.92 -3.52 -16.41
C ILE A 224 13.43 -3.80 -16.43
N TYR A 225 12.66 -2.84 -15.91
CA TYR A 225 11.20 -2.85 -15.92
C TYR A 225 10.68 -1.65 -16.69
N GLY A 226 9.47 -1.81 -17.24
CA GLY A 226 8.80 -0.78 -18.01
C GLY A 226 7.37 -0.53 -17.52
N TYR A 227 7.00 0.73 -17.49
CA TYR A 227 5.72 1.21 -16.98
C TYR A 227 5.02 2.04 -18.05
N THR A 228 3.77 1.71 -18.35
CA THR A 228 2.99 2.36 -19.42
C THR A 228 2.53 3.77 -19.06
N ASN A 229 2.33 4.04 -17.76
CA ASN A 229 1.76 5.28 -17.23
C ASN A 229 0.35 5.59 -17.78
N HIS A 230 -0.44 4.57 -18.12
CA HIS A 230 -1.82 4.75 -18.57
C HIS A 230 -2.81 5.02 -17.43
N ASP A 231 -2.35 4.94 -16.19
CA ASP A 231 -3.14 5.26 -15.02
C ASP A 231 -3.64 6.70 -15.03
N HIS A 232 -4.69 6.97 -14.28
CA HIS A 232 -5.13 8.35 -14.06
C HIS A 232 -4.04 9.15 -13.33
N SER A 233 -4.16 10.49 -13.40
CA SER A 233 -3.30 11.37 -12.59
C SER A 233 -3.47 11.07 -11.11
N CYS A 234 -2.43 10.50 -10.50
CA CYS A 234 -2.43 10.01 -9.11
C CYS A 234 -1.03 10.00 -8.50
N MET A 235 -0.93 9.61 -7.25
CA MET A 235 0.32 9.28 -6.60
C MET A 235 0.35 7.78 -6.32
N LEU A 236 1.10 7.05 -7.13
CA LEU A 236 1.55 5.70 -6.87
C LEU A 236 2.80 5.74 -5.99
N TRP A 237 3.30 4.59 -5.61
CA TRP A 237 4.59 4.45 -4.95
C TRP A 237 5.29 3.18 -5.44
N TYR A 238 6.55 2.99 -5.08
CA TYR A 238 7.29 1.79 -5.37
C TYR A 238 8.02 1.33 -4.12
N HIS A 239 8.10 0.02 -3.94
CA HIS A 239 8.73 -0.57 -2.77
C HIS A 239 9.27 -1.96 -3.08
N ASP A 240 10.05 -2.47 -2.17
CA ASP A 240 10.54 -3.85 -2.24
C ASP A 240 9.40 -4.84 -2.00
N HIS A 241 9.39 -5.92 -2.78
CA HIS A 241 8.36 -6.96 -2.72
C HIS A 241 8.96 -8.38 -2.77
N ALA A 242 10.21 -8.54 -2.33
CA ALA A 242 10.87 -9.85 -2.36
C ALA A 242 10.26 -10.81 -1.35
N MET A 243 9.98 -12.02 -1.78
CA MET A 243 9.35 -13.08 -0.99
C MET A 243 9.98 -13.24 0.38
N GLY A 244 9.20 -13.09 1.46
CA GLY A 244 9.63 -13.22 2.84
C GLY A 244 10.61 -12.15 3.33
N MET A 245 10.76 -11.04 2.58
CA MET A 245 11.70 -9.96 2.88
C MET A 245 11.11 -8.56 2.77
N SER A 246 9.88 -8.43 2.27
CA SER A 246 9.21 -7.14 2.05
C SER A 246 9.22 -6.27 3.31
N ALA A 247 8.82 -6.83 4.44
CA ALA A 247 8.74 -6.11 5.71
C ALA A 247 10.10 -5.53 6.14
N LEU A 248 11.16 -6.33 6.10
CA LEU A 248 12.49 -5.92 6.49
C LEU A 248 13.12 -4.91 5.52
N ASN A 249 12.91 -5.12 4.21
CA ASN A 249 13.46 -4.28 3.16
C ASN A 249 12.80 -2.89 3.14
N VAL A 250 11.48 -2.82 3.26
CA VAL A 250 10.73 -1.56 3.36
C VAL A 250 11.05 -0.85 4.69
N TYR A 251 11.18 -1.59 5.79
CA TYR A 251 11.60 -1.01 7.07
C TYR A 251 12.99 -0.39 7.00
N ALA A 252 13.91 -1.02 6.28
CA ALA A 252 15.26 -0.49 6.06
C ALA A 252 15.28 0.80 5.22
N GLY A 253 14.23 1.06 4.39
CA GLY A 253 14.08 2.28 3.60
C GLY A 253 13.83 2.07 2.10
N LEU A 254 13.58 0.83 1.65
CA LEU A 254 13.33 0.56 0.23
C LEU A 254 11.88 0.87 -0.17
N ALA A 255 11.55 2.16 -0.22
CA ALA A 255 10.30 2.72 -0.69
C ALA A 255 10.52 4.09 -1.33
N GLY A 256 9.67 4.50 -2.28
CA GLY A 256 9.71 5.83 -2.90
C GLY A 256 8.41 6.17 -3.63
N LEU A 257 8.25 7.41 -4.05
CA LEU A 257 7.03 7.89 -4.68
C LEU A 257 7.11 7.83 -6.21
N TYR A 258 5.95 7.57 -6.82
CA TYR A 258 5.77 7.60 -8.26
C TYR A 258 4.52 8.42 -8.59
N VAL A 259 4.70 9.60 -9.18
CA VAL A 259 3.61 10.56 -9.43
C VAL A 259 3.32 10.63 -10.92
N ILE A 260 2.13 10.23 -11.31
CA ILE A 260 1.66 10.35 -12.69
C ILE A 260 0.89 11.67 -12.82
N ARG A 261 1.28 12.49 -13.80
CA ARG A 261 0.66 13.78 -14.10
C ARG A 261 0.01 13.78 -15.46
N ASP A 262 -1.26 14.13 -15.50
CA ASP A 262 -1.94 14.45 -16.76
C ASP A 262 -1.76 15.95 -17.05
N PRO A 263 -1.16 16.36 -18.20
CA PRO A 263 -1.06 17.76 -18.57
C PRO A 263 -2.43 18.47 -18.63
N ALA A 264 -3.50 17.74 -18.89
CA ALA A 264 -4.85 18.28 -18.88
C ALA A 264 -5.29 18.82 -17.50
N ASP A 265 -4.66 18.36 -16.41
CA ASP A 265 -4.99 18.79 -15.04
C ASP A 265 -4.45 20.18 -14.69
N GLU A 266 -3.62 20.78 -15.54
CA GLU A 266 -3.13 22.14 -15.32
C GLU A 266 -4.26 23.17 -15.18
N ARG A 267 -5.35 22.96 -15.94
CA ARG A 267 -6.57 23.79 -15.89
C ARG A 267 -7.32 23.73 -14.55
N LEU A 268 -7.07 22.72 -13.73
CA LEU A 268 -7.73 22.58 -12.43
C LEU A 268 -7.28 23.65 -11.44
N GLY A 269 -6.10 24.24 -11.64
CA GLY A 269 -5.56 25.27 -10.75
C GLY A 269 -5.26 24.76 -9.34
N LEU A 270 -4.81 23.50 -9.21
CA LEU A 270 -4.41 22.89 -7.94
C LEU A 270 -3.12 23.54 -7.40
N PRO A 271 -2.88 23.51 -6.08
CA PRO A 271 -1.60 23.88 -5.51
C PRO A 271 -0.47 23.01 -6.11
N ARG A 272 0.65 23.64 -6.53
CA ARG A 272 1.78 23.02 -7.20
C ARG A 272 3.12 23.52 -6.66
N GLY A 273 4.21 22.87 -7.05
CA GLY A 273 5.56 23.24 -6.65
C GLY A 273 5.76 23.17 -5.14
N GLU A 274 6.13 24.27 -4.50
CA GLU A 274 6.33 24.29 -3.05
C GLU A 274 5.05 24.13 -2.23
N PHE A 275 3.87 24.29 -2.85
CA PHE A 275 2.56 24.15 -2.23
C PHE A 275 1.93 22.77 -2.46
N GLU A 276 2.59 21.87 -3.18
CA GLU A 276 2.29 20.45 -3.28
C GLU A 276 3.34 19.67 -2.46
N VAL A 277 2.89 19.01 -1.39
CA VAL A 277 3.79 18.41 -0.41
C VAL A 277 3.46 16.92 -0.28
N PRO A 278 4.34 16.03 -0.74
CA PRO A 278 4.20 14.62 -0.46
C PRO A 278 4.60 14.32 0.99
N LEU A 279 3.83 13.45 1.64
CA LEU A 279 4.05 12.99 3.01
C LEU A 279 4.06 11.45 3.03
N ILE A 280 5.23 10.87 3.17
CA ILE A 280 5.40 9.41 3.38
C ILE A 280 5.39 9.18 4.88
N LEU A 281 4.29 8.63 5.40
CA LEU A 281 4.11 8.32 6.81
C LEU A 281 4.61 6.91 7.08
N GLN A 282 5.40 6.77 8.13
CA GLN A 282 5.91 5.52 8.65
C GLN A 282 5.98 5.60 10.17
N ASP A 283 6.13 4.47 10.81
CA ASP A 283 6.53 4.38 12.21
C ASP A 283 7.80 3.55 12.33
N ARG A 284 8.67 3.90 13.26
CA ARG A 284 9.98 3.26 13.49
C ARG A 284 10.29 3.24 14.98
N THR A 285 11.08 2.26 15.40
CA THR A 285 11.70 2.24 16.73
C THR A 285 13.20 2.42 16.59
N PHE A 286 13.83 3.10 17.55
CA PHE A 286 15.26 3.39 17.53
C PHE A 286 15.95 2.87 18.78
N HIS A 287 17.10 2.25 18.60
CA HIS A 287 18.01 1.96 19.71
C HIS A 287 18.60 3.26 20.27
N LYS A 288 19.16 3.18 21.50
CA LYS A 288 19.83 4.33 22.15
C LYS A 288 20.99 4.92 21.35
N ASP A 289 21.60 4.14 20.48
CA ASP A 289 22.66 4.60 19.59
C ASP A 289 22.14 5.23 18.29
N GLY A 290 20.82 5.28 18.09
CA GLY A 290 20.14 5.87 16.93
C GLY A 290 19.94 4.90 15.77
N SER A 291 20.40 3.65 15.85
CA SER A 291 20.12 2.65 14.84
C SER A 291 18.66 2.21 14.84
N LEU A 292 18.13 1.81 13.67
CA LEU A 292 16.81 1.22 13.56
C LEU A 292 16.72 -0.07 14.37
N ALA A 293 15.67 -0.21 15.14
CA ALA A 293 15.29 -1.43 15.85
C ALA A 293 14.06 -2.03 15.16
N TYR A 294 14.18 -3.26 14.68
CA TYR A 294 13.05 -4.02 14.19
C TYR A 294 12.69 -5.09 15.22
N THR A 295 11.45 -5.10 15.66
CA THR A 295 11.00 -6.01 16.70
C THR A 295 10.00 -7.01 16.14
N MET A 296 10.36 -8.29 16.13
CA MET A 296 9.41 -9.38 15.92
C MET A 296 8.83 -9.81 17.27
N THR A 297 7.98 -9.01 17.82
CA THR A 297 7.20 -9.35 19.00
C THR A 297 5.72 -9.37 18.61
N ASP A 298 4.86 -9.88 19.49
CA ASP A 298 3.41 -9.71 19.38
C ASP A 298 2.99 -8.21 19.50
N ARG A 299 3.98 -7.29 19.48
CA ARG A 299 3.81 -5.86 19.48
C ARG A 299 3.56 -5.40 18.05
N GLU A 300 2.40 -4.89 17.83
CA GLU A 300 1.95 -4.37 16.55
C GLU A 300 2.43 -2.94 16.36
N GLY A 301 3.32 -2.71 15.37
CA GLY A 301 3.86 -1.41 15.00
C GLY A 301 4.89 -0.84 15.96
N GLU A 302 5.40 0.30 15.58
CA GLU A 302 6.55 0.96 16.17
C GLU A 302 6.15 2.20 16.99
N ASP A 303 7.06 2.78 17.75
CA ASP A 303 6.74 3.79 18.78
C ASP A 303 6.95 5.25 18.35
N THR A 304 7.54 5.48 17.18
CA THR A 304 7.94 6.82 16.73
C THR A 304 7.45 7.10 15.32
N PRO A 305 6.63 8.14 15.08
CA PRO A 305 6.21 8.50 13.73
C PRO A 305 7.38 9.11 12.96
N VAL A 306 7.49 8.72 11.72
CA VAL A 306 8.50 9.23 10.78
C VAL A 306 7.80 9.73 9.53
N VAL A 307 8.05 10.97 9.14
CA VAL A 307 7.51 11.58 7.93
C VAL A 307 8.66 11.97 7.00
N ASN A 308 8.67 11.43 5.79
CA ASN A 308 9.77 11.64 4.81
C ASN A 308 11.15 11.38 5.43
N GLY A 309 11.28 10.37 6.31
CA GLY A 309 12.52 10.03 6.97
C GLY A 309 12.90 10.90 8.17
N LYS A 310 12.00 11.73 8.72
CA LYS A 310 12.23 12.50 9.95
C LYS A 310 11.20 12.18 11.02
N ALA A 311 11.68 11.96 12.26
CA ALA A 311 10.83 11.78 13.43
C ALA A 311 10.26 13.13 13.87
N TYR A 312 8.95 13.20 14.05
CA TYR A 312 8.23 14.40 14.48
C TYR A 312 8.65 15.69 13.76
N PRO A 313 8.65 15.77 12.43
CA PRO A 313 9.14 16.96 11.73
C PRO A 313 8.17 18.14 11.84
N TYR A 314 8.64 19.32 11.42
CA TYR A 314 7.78 20.47 11.18
C TYR A 314 7.92 21.00 9.74
N LEU A 315 6.89 21.70 9.28
CA LEU A 315 6.88 22.42 8.02
C LEU A 315 6.40 23.86 8.23
N ASP A 316 7.21 24.86 7.85
CA ASP A 316 6.78 26.25 7.79
C ASP A 316 5.94 26.48 6.54
N VAL A 317 4.71 26.96 6.69
CA VAL A 317 3.74 27.18 5.62
C VAL A 317 3.29 28.64 5.53
N GLU A 318 2.81 29.03 4.35
CA GLU A 318 2.10 30.28 4.11
C GLU A 318 0.62 30.15 4.49
N PRO A 319 -0.08 31.23 4.81
CA PRO A 319 -1.54 31.21 5.05
C PRO A 319 -2.30 31.11 3.69
N ARG A 320 -2.27 29.93 3.08
CA ARG A 320 -2.88 29.58 1.80
C ARG A 320 -3.19 28.10 1.71
N ARG A 321 -3.80 27.68 0.61
CA ARG A 321 -4.06 26.27 0.32
C ARG A 321 -2.78 25.53 -0.05
N TYR A 322 -2.64 24.33 0.53
CA TYR A 322 -1.62 23.35 0.21
C TYR A 322 -2.29 22.07 -0.25
N ARG A 323 -1.67 21.38 -1.21
CA ARG A 323 -2.02 20.04 -1.61
C ARG A 323 -1.09 19.07 -0.88
N LEU A 324 -1.63 18.23 -0.04
CA LEU A 324 -0.88 17.20 0.68
C LEU A 324 -1.18 15.85 0.05
N ARG A 325 -0.14 15.19 -0.46
CA ARG A 325 -0.24 13.83 -0.98
C ARG A 325 0.30 12.88 0.07
N ILE A 326 -0.59 12.16 0.74
CA ILE A 326 -0.26 11.32 1.88
C ILE A 326 -0.21 9.86 1.44
N LEU A 327 0.90 9.19 1.73
CA LEU A 327 1.08 7.76 1.65
C LEU A 327 1.28 7.21 3.06
N ASN A 328 0.54 6.17 3.43
CA ASN A 328 0.88 5.37 4.59
C ASN A 328 1.83 4.24 4.16
N ALA A 329 3.12 4.40 4.43
CA ALA A 329 4.17 3.42 4.18
C ALA A 329 4.67 2.77 5.48
N SER A 330 3.80 2.68 6.50
CA SER A 330 4.03 1.87 7.69
C SER A 330 3.94 0.40 7.36
N ASN A 331 4.66 -0.45 8.08
CA ASN A 331 4.56 -1.89 7.93
C ASN A 331 3.17 -2.41 8.33
N GLU A 332 2.63 -1.92 9.47
CA GLU A 332 1.37 -2.41 10.04
C GLU A 332 0.40 -1.31 10.46
N ARG A 333 0.92 -0.11 10.80
CA ARG A 333 0.13 0.92 11.46
C ARG A 333 -0.93 1.56 10.57
N PHE A 334 -2.18 1.54 11.02
CA PHE A 334 -3.26 2.40 10.53
C PHE A 334 -3.14 3.77 11.21
N TRP A 335 -3.40 4.85 10.48
CA TRP A 335 -3.39 6.21 11.00
C TRP A 335 -4.78 6.83 10.87
N ARG A 336 -5.34 7.31 11.99
CA ARG A 336 -6.53 8.17 11.94
C ARG A 336 -6.11 9.62 12.06
N LEU A 337 -6.04 10.28 10.93
CA LEU A 337 -5.41 11.59 10.79
C LEU A 337 -6.40 12.72 10.92
N LYS A 338 -6.01 13.77 11.65
CA LYS A 338 -6.69 15.06 11.70
C LYS A 338 -5.68 16.19 11.88
N PHE A 339 -6.12 17.42 11.58
CA PHE A 339 -5.33 18.64 11.71
C PHE A 339 -5.78 19.40 12.96
N ASP A 340 -5.14 19.16 14.09
CA ASP A 340 -5.46 19.80 15.36
C ASP A 340 -4.88 21.20 15.46
N VAL A 341 -5.69 22.13 15.91
CA VAL A 341 -5.33 23.54 16.11
C VAL A 341 -5.89 24.03 17.44
N ASP A 342 -5.12 24.89 18.15
CA ASP A 342 -5.64 25.55 19.34
C ASP A 342 -6.89 26.38 18.97
N PRO A 343 -8.05 26.14 19.59
CA PRO A 343 -9.31 26.84 19.27
C PRO A 343 -9.19 28.37 19.28
N ARG A 344 -8.30 28.93 20.10
CA ARG A 344 -8.06 30.38 20.16
C ARG A 344 -7.42 30.95 18.89
N ASN A 345 -6.78 30.12 18.09
CA ASN A 345 -6.06 30.50 16.88
C ASN A 345 -6.79 30.07 15.59
N ALA A 346 -7.79 29.23 15.70
CA ALA A 346 -8.61 28.84 14.56
C ALA A 346 -9.58 29.97 14.17
N LEU A 347 -9.82 30.14 12.89
CA LEU A 347 -10.87 31.01 12.35
C LEU A 347 -12.16 30.23 12.04
N LEU A 348 -12.05 28.90 12.07
CA LEU A 348 -13.15 27.95 12.01
C LEU A 348 -13.17 27.11 13.29
N GLU A 349 -14.21 26.34 13.47
CA GLU A 349 -14.30 25.38 14.58
C GLU A 349 -13.28 24.24 14.38
N PRO A 350 -12.41 23.93 15.39
CA PRO A 350 -11.42 22.85 15.31
C PRO A 350 -12.09 21.47 15.28
N PRO A 351 -11.44 20.46 14.65
CA PRO A 351 -10.15 20.51 13.96
C PRO A 351 -10.22 21.29 12.64
N LEU A 352 -9.05 21.71 12.09
CA LEU A 352 -9.00 22.38 10.79
C LEU A 352 -9.50 21.41 9.70
N PRO A 353 -10.58 21.74 8.98
CA PRO A 353 -11.12 20.89 7.94
C PRO A 353 -10.20 20.84 6.71
N PHE A 354 -10.38 19.82 5.91
CA PHE A 354 -9.68 19.64 4.64
C PHE A 354 -10.63 19.06 3.58
N TRP A 355 -10.15 19.03 2.35
CA TRP A 355 -10.87 18.44 1.23
C TRP A 355 -10.08 17.26 0.68
N LEU A 356 -10.69 16.08 0.69
CA LEU A 356 -10.19 14.92 -0.05
C LEU A 356 -10.56 15.09 -1.52
N ILE A 357 -9.56 15.07 -2.41
CA ILE A 357 -9.71 15.26 -3.84
C ILE A 357 -9.27 14.06 -4.68
N GLY A 358 -8.61 13.09 -4.08
CA GLY A 358 -8.14 11.86 -4.73
C GLY A 358 -7.78 10.78 -3.73
N THR A 359 -7.77 9.54 -4.22
CA THR A 359 -7.35 8.34 -3.51
C THR A 359 -6.29 7.61 -4.34
N ASP A 360 -6.05 6.33 -4.08
CA ASP A 360 -5.00 5.52 -4.66
C ASP A 360 -4.81 5.72 -6.17
N GLY A 361 -5.85 5.45 -6.95
CA GLY A 361 -5.78 5.41 -8.41
C GLY A 361 -6.26 6.68 -9.12
N GLY A 362 -6.55 7.79 -8.42
CA GLY A 362 -6.92 9.01 -9.13
C GLY A 362 -7.80 9.99 -8.37
N PHE A 363 -8.22 11.03 -9.07
CA PHE A 363 -9.12 12.04 -8.53
C PHE A 363 -10.52 11.49 -8.28
N ARG A 364 -11.19 12.13 -7.33
CA ARG A 364 -12.59 11.94 -7.00
C ARG A 364 -13.32 13.28 -6.84
N ALA A 365 -14.62 13.27 -6.75
CA ALA A 365 -15.38 14.46 -6.36
C ALA A 365 -14.89 14.98 -5.00
N PRO A 366 -14.63 16.29 -4.84
CA PRO A 366 -14.11 16.85 -3.60
C PRO A 366 -15.03 16.54 -2.42
N LEU A 367 -14.48 16.00 -1.35
CA LEU A 367 -15.19 15.64 -0.13
C LEU A 367 -14.63 16.43 1.05
N HIS A 368 -15.49 17.20 1.74
CA HIS A 368 -15.12 17.96 2.93
C HIS A 368 -15.08 17.05 4.16
N MET A 369 -13.95 17.03 4.87
CA MET A 369 -13.69 16.10 5.97
C MET A 369 -13.00 16.79 7.15
N LEU A 370 -13.08 16.16 8.31
CA LEU A 370 -12.39 16.58 9.55
C LEU A 370 -11.31 15.58 9.98
N ASP A 371 -11.49 14.32 9.66
CA ASP A 371 -10.54 13.22 9.91
C ASP A 371 -10.73 12.11 8.87
N PHE A 372 -9.78 11.21 8.75
CA PHE A 372 -9.87 10.01 7.94
C PHE A 372 -8.94 8.90 8.48
N LEU A 373 -9.30 7.67 8.16
CA LEU A 373 -8.48 6.49 8.46
C LEU A 373 -7.75 6.05 7.20
N ILE A 374 -6.41 5.95 7.29
CA ILE A 374 -5.56 5.48 6.21
C ILE A 374 -4.81 4.22 6.65
N SER A 375 -5.02 3.11 5.94
CA SER A 375 -4.29 1.86 6.17
C SER A 375 -2.94 1.83 5.45
N PRO A 376 -2.04 0.92 5.79
CA PRO A 376 -0.83 0.69 5.00
C PRO A 376 -1.13 0.60 3.49
N ALA A 377 -0.28 1.20 2.69
CA ALA A 377 -0.33 1.34 1.23
C ALA A 377 -1.38 2.30 0.65
N GLU A 378 -2.39 2.71 1.38
CA GLU A 378 -3.35 3.69 0.85
C GLU A 378 -2.68 5.05 0.62
N ARG A 379 -3.17 5.77 -0.42
CA ARG A 379 -2.76 7.14 -0.73
C ARG A 379 -3.98 8.04 -0.73
N TYR A 380 -3.82 9.22 -0.13
CA TYR A 380 -4.85 10.26 -0.10
C TYR A 380 -4.29 11.59 -0.58
N ASP A 381 -5.05 12.28 -1.42
CA ASP A 381 -4.72 13.58 -2.00
C ASP A 381 -5.66 14.64 -1.41
N LEU A 382 -5.10 15.53 -0.59
CA LEU A 382 -5.86 16.47 0.21
C LEU A 382 -5.55 17.92 -0.17
N ILE A 383 -6.54 18.80 -0.02
CA ILE A 383 -6.32 20.25 0.04
C ILE A 383 -6.61 20.73 1.46
N VAL A 384 -5.60 21.31 2.09
CA VAL A 384 -5.68 21.96 3.41
C VAL A 384 -5.50 23.46 3.25
N ASP A 385 -6.41 24.27 3.81
CA ASP A 385 -6.36 25.72 3.70
C ASP A 385 -5.87 26.36 5.01
N PHE A 386 -4.57 26.67 5.06
CA PHE A 386 -3.96 27.34 6.21
C PHE A 386 -4.30 28.83 6.35
N SER A 387 -5.05 29.42 5.40
CA SER A 387 -5.61 30.77 5.59
C SER A 387 -6.72 30.81 6.63
N GLN A 388 -7.26 29.64 6.99
CA GLN A 388 -8.31 29.49 8.01
C GLN A 388 -7.79 29.54 9.46
N VAL A 389 -6.51 29.78 9.65
CA VAL A 389 -5.89 29.97 10.96
C VAL A 389 -5.08 31.25 11.00
N ARG A 390 -4.90 31.81 12.19
CA ARG A 390 -4.15 33.07 12.36
C ARG A 390 -2.66 32.88 12.05
N PRO A 391 -1.96 33.86 11.46
CA PRO A 391 -0.52 33.82 11.33
C PRO A 391 0.18 33.55 12.68
N GLY A 392 1.23 32.75 12.66
CA GLY A 392 1.94 32.29 13.86
C GLY A 392 1.34 31.02 14.50
N THR A 393 0.20 30.54 14.00
CA THR A 393 -0.45 29.32 14.53
C THR A 393 0.35 28.08 14.18
N LYS A 394 0.31 27.10 15.11
CA LYS A 394 0.79 25.74 14.93
C LYS A 394 -0.42 24.83 14.74
N VAL A 395 -0.39 24.05 13.66
CA VAL A 395 -1.39 23.03 13.35
C VAL A 395 -0.67 21.68 13.41
N ASN A 396 -1.11 20.79 14.27
CA ASN A 396 -0.50 19.46 14.41
C ASN A 396 -1.27 18.45 13.56
N LEU A 397 -0.58 17.70 12.72
CA LEU A 397 -1.11 16.44 12.19
C LEU A 397 -1.00 15.43 13.32
N THR A 398 -2.15 14.89 13.73
CA THR A 398 -2.27 13.95 14.86
C THR A 398 -2.92 12.66 14.42
N ASN A 399 -2.63 11.59 15.16
CA ASN A 399 -3.33 10.32 15.10
C ASN A 399 -4.36 10.29 16.23
N TYR A 400 -5.66 10.21 15.93
CA TYR A 400 -6.73 10.32 16.93
C TYR A 400 -7.62 9.07 16.92
N PRO A 401 -7.93 8.54 18.09
CA PRO A 401 -7.61 8.98 19.47
C PRO A 401 -6.17 8.70 19.95
N GLY A 402 -5.21 8.58 19.11
CA GLY A 402 -3.81 8.33 19.46
C GLY A 402 -3.47 6.85 19.61
N THR A 403 -4.45 6.00 19.36
CA THR A 403 -4.35 4.57 19.59
C THR A 403 -3.99 3.80 18.34
N GLN A 404 -3.21 2.83 18.52
CA GLN A 404 -3.28 1.45 18.06
C GLN A 404 -3.06 1.22 16.57
N VAL A 405 -2.29 0.22 16.34
CA VAL A 405 -1.72 -0.16 15.07
C VAL A 405 -2.77 -0.65 14.11
N HIS A 406 -3.78 -1.36 14.59
CA HIS A 406 -4.85 -1.89 13.78
C HIS A 406 -6.11 -1.00 13.80
N PHE A 407 -7.17 -1.47 13.25
CA PHE A 407 -8.39 -0.72 13.00
C PHE A 407 -8.95 -0.04 14.28
N PRO A 408 -9.35 1.26 14.23
CA PRO A 408 -9.92 1.94 15.39
C PRO A 408 -11.11 1.21 15.99
N GLY A 409 -11.09 1.02 17.31
CA GLY A 409 -12.14 0.31 18.04
C GLY A 409 -11.86 -1.16 18.30
N ILE A 410 -10.79 -1.71 17.74
CA ILE A 410 -10.25 -3.02 18.11
C ILE A 410 -9.00 -2.76 18.94
N PRO A 411 -8.92 -3.26 20.18
CA PRO A 411 -7.71 -3.12 20.98
C PRO A 411 -6.56 -3.86 20.31
N GLY A 412 -5.56 -3.14 19.83
CA GLY A 412 -4.28 -3.67 19.39
C GLY A 412 -3.22 -3.58 20.49
N CYS A 413 -2.11 -4.29 20.31
CA CYS A 413 -1.00 -4.34 21.26
C CYS A 413 0.13 -3.35 20.94
N GLY A 414 -0.10 -2.37 20.08
CA GLY A 414 0.93 -1.42 19.64
C GLY A 414 1.08 -0.19 20.55
N PRO A 415 2.23 0.49 20.46
CA PRO A 415 2.45 1.72 21.22
C PRO A 415 1.59 2.86 20.68
N GLU A 416 1.14 3.70 21.61
CA GLU A 416 0.34 4.88 21.28
C GLU A 416 1.22 5.97 20.64
N ILE A 417 0.79 6.47 19.46
CA ILE A 417 1.37 7.64 18.80
C ILE A 417 0.27 8.67 18.58
N ALA A 418 0.31 9.77 19.32
CA ALA A 418 -0.66 10.86 19.18
C ALA A 418 -0.21 11.95 18.20
N ASP A 419 1.01 12.46 18.35
CA ASP A 419 1.57 13.52 17.51
C ASP A 419 2.39 12.95 16.37
N ILE A 420 2.22 13.46 15.14
CA ILE A 420 2.96 13.01 13.95
C ILE A 420 3.89 14.11 13.45
N MET A 421 3.35 15.27 13.04
CA MET A 421 4.14 16.40 12.55
C MET A 421 3.42 17.73 12.85
N GLN A 422 4.13 18.85 12.66
CA GLN A 422 3.59 20.18 12.91
C GLN A 422 3.73 21.08 11.68
N PHE A 423 2.63 21.70 11.24
CA PHE A 423 2.64 22.83 10.31
C PHE A 423 2.68 24.14 11.10
N ARG A 424 3.50 25.09 10.65
CA ARG A 424 3.66 26.41 11.25
C ARG A 424 3.31 27.49 10.26
N VAL A 425 2.25 28.23 10.49
CA VAL A 425 1.82 29.32 9.61
C VAL A 425 2.67 30.56 9.90
N THR A 426 3.93 30.52 9.51
CA THR A 426 4.95 31.53 9.82
C THR A 426 5.47 32.26 8.59
N LYS A 427 5.29 31.69 7.40
CA LYS A 427 5.70 32.33 6.15
C LYS A 427 4.72 33.43 5.75
N GLN A 428 5.24 34.49 5.12
CA GLN A 428 4.41 35.51 4.50
C GLN A 428 3.82 34.97 3.17
N LEU A 429 2.62 35.43 2.85
CA LEU A 429 1.95 35.04 1.61
C LEU A 429 2.74 35.59 0.40
N SER A 430 3.24 34.69 -0.43
CA SER A 430 4.04 35.00 -1.61
C SER A 430 3.20 35.13 -2.88
N GLY A 431 3.79 35.59 -3.98
CA GLY A 431 3.22 35.54 -5.33
C GLY A 431 1.94 36.38 -5.56
N GLY A 432 1.67 37.37 -4.71
CA GLY A 432 0.48 38.23 -4.84
C GLY A 432 -0.83 37.55 -4.42
N GLY A 433 -0.76 36.52 -3.59
CA GLY A 433 -1.90 35.83 -3.02
C GLY A 433 -2.08 34.38 -3.51
N ASP A 434 -3.04 33.69 -2.92
CA ASP A 434 -3.43 32.35 -3.33
C ASP A 434 -4.36 32.44 -4.56
N ARG A 435 -3.86 31.95 -5.69
CA ARG A 435 -4.60 31.91 -6.97
C ARG A 435 -5.13 30.52 -7.31
N THR A 436 -4.98 29.56 -6.42
CA THR A 436 -5.47 28.19 -6.66
C THR A 436 -6.99 28.15 -6.64
N THR A 437 -7.57 27.18 -7.33
CA THR A 437 -9.02 26.98 -7.36
C THR A 437 -9.49 26.52 -5.98
N PRO A 438 -10.51 27.17 -5.38
CA PRO A 438 -11.14 26.71 -4.16
C PRO A 438 -11.70 25.28 -4.33
N PRO A 439 -11.51 24.37 -3.36
CA PRO A 439 -11.88 22.96 -3.52
C PRO A 439 -13.32 22.73 -3.92
N GLU A 440 -14.25 23.50 -3.39
CA GLU A 440 -15.69 23.44 -3.73
C GLU A 440 -16.02 23.84 -5.17
N LYS A 441 -15.07 24.44 -5.88
CA LYS A 441 -15.17 24.83 -7.29
C LYS A 441 -14.38 23.94 -8.23
N LEU A 442 -13.65 22.97 -7.69
CA LEU A 442 -12.88 22.03 -8.50
C LEU A 442 -13.83 21.13 -9.30
N LYS A 443 -13.63 21.11 -10.61
CA LYS A 443 -14.36 20.23 -11.53
C LYS A 443 -13.56 18.93 -11.75
N LEU A 444 -13.45 18.14 -10.70
CA LEU A 444 -12.88 16.81 -10.77
C LEU A 444 -13.92 15.83 -11.31
N HIS A 445 -13.46 14.82 -12.02
CA HIS A 445 -14.34 13.77 -12.50
C HIS A 445 -14.94 13.02 -11.30
N SER A 446 -16.26 12.85 -11.31
CA SER A 446 -16.89 11.90 -10.41
C SER A 446 -16.63 10.50 -10.94
N VAL A 447 -16.16 9.62 -10.07
CA VAL A 447 -16.06 8.20 -10.41
C VAL A 447 -17.46 7.63 -10.55
N ALA A 448 -17.76 7.07 -11.72
CA ALA A 448 -19.06 6.43 -11.96
C ALA A 448 -19.10 5.09 -11.16
N PRO A 449 -20.27 4.74 -10.58
CA PRO A 449 -20.41 3.44 -9.93
C PRO A 449 -20.29 2.31 -10.96
N ILE A 450 -19.53 1.28 -10.61
CA ILE A 450 -19.48 0.04 -11.37
C ILE A 450 -20.71 -0.79 -10.97
N GLU A 451 -21.57 -1.07 -11.93
CA GLU A 451 -22.81 -1.82 -11.67
C GLU A 451 -22.62 -3.32 -11.94
N PRO A 452 -22.95 -4.20 -10.98
CA PRO A 452 -22.89 -5.63 -11.21
C PRO A 452 -23.82 -6.06 -12.36
N LYS A 453 -23.29 -6.81 -13.30
CA LYS A 453 -24.07 -7.41 -14.42
C LYS A 453 -24.76 -8.72 -13.94
N PRO A 454 -25.79 -9.24 -14.64
CA PRO A 454 -26.51 -10.46 -14.21
C PRO A 454 -25.63 -11.70 -14.02
N HIS A 455 -24.48 -11.75 -14.65
CA HIS A 455 -23.52 -12.87 -14.59
C HIS A 455 -22.20 -12.50 -13.96
N THR A 456 -22.11 -11.35 -13.26
CA THR A 456 -20.91 -10.97 -12.52
C THR A 456 -20.54 -12.08 -11.52
N ARG A 457 -19.38 -12.67 -11.72
CA ARG A 457 -18.86 -13.75 -10.86
C ARG A 457 -18.55 -13.19 -9.47
N ARG A 458 -18.77 -14.00 -8.45
CA ARG A 458 -18.32 -13.73 -7.08
C ARG A 458 -17.20 -14.67 -6.73
N ARG A 459 -16.16 -14.16 -6.10
CA ARG A 459 -15.00 -14.92 -5.65
C ARG A 459 -14.77 -14.67 -4.18
N GLU A 460 -14.69 -15.74 -3.40
CA GLU A 460 -14.45 -15.68 -1.95
C GLU A 460 -12.95 -15.83 -1.66
N TRP A 461 -12.44 -14.92 -0.83
CA TRP A 461 -11.08 -14.91 -0.31
C TRP A 461 -11.13 -14.93 1.21
N VAL A 462 -10.97 -16.12 1.80
CA VAL A 462 -10.98 -16.28 3.25
C VAL A 462 -9.60 -15.98 3.80
N VAL A 463 -9.51 -14.98 4.67
CA VAL A 463 -8.27 -14.67 5.42
C VAL A 463 -8.15 -15.73 6.52
N TYR A 464 -7.34 -16.74 6.24
CA TYR A 464 -7.20 -17.90 7.12
C TYR A 464 -5.90 -17.81 7.92
N GLN A 465 -6.02 -17.75 9.25
CA GLN A 465 -4.91 -17.84 10.17
C GLN A 465 -4.87 -19.24 10.77
N HIS A 466 -3.76 -19.95 10.57
CA HIS A 466 -3.59 -21.27 11.14
C HIS A 466 -3.27 -21.17 12.63
N GLN A 467 -4.16 -21.67 13.49
CA GLN A 467 -4.06 -21.50 14.96
C GLN A 467 -2.76 -22.04 15.58
N LEU A 468 -2.18 -23.12 15.02
CA LEU A 468 -0.97 -23.74 15.55
C LEU A 468 0.32 -23.09 15.07
N TYR A 469 0.31 -22.47 13.90
CA TYR A 469 1.54 -22.01 13.21
C TYR A 469 1.60 -20.50 13.00
N ARG A 470 0.54 -19.77 13.33
CA ARG A 470 0.37 -18.32 13.13
C ARG A 470 0.60 -17.84 11.68
N THR A 471 0.76 -18.73 10.71
CA THR A 471 0.84 -18.37 9.30
C THR A 471 -0.54 -17.96 8.79
N MET A 472 -0.56 -16.92 7.98
CA MET A 472 -1.77 -16.45 7.31
C MET A 472 -1.75 -16.82 5.83
N THR A 473 -2.90 -17.17 5.27
CA THR A 473 -3.03 -17.50 3.85
C THR A 473 -4.42 -17.13 3.35
N PHE A 474 -4.59 -16.97 2.06
CA PHE A 474 -5.92 -16.93 1.45
C PHE A 474 -6.42 -18.34 1.20
N ASN A 475 -7.66 -18.61 1.60
CA ASN A 475 -8.35 -19.89 1.37
C ASN A 475 -7.60 -21.10 1.93
N ALA A 476 -6.75 -20.90 2.94
CA ALA A 476 -5.84 -21.91 3.49
C ALA A 476 -4.98 -22.57 2.39
N VAL A 477 -4.50 -21.79 1.41
CA VAL A 477 -3.63 -22.22 0.31
C VAL A 477 -2.38 -21.37 0.29
N PRO A 478 -1.18 -21.96 0.41
CA PRO A 478 0.08 -21.21 0.34
C PRO A 478 0.31 -20.53 -1.00
N TYR A 479 1.10 -19.46 -1.01
CA TYR A 479 1.44 -18.70 -2.22
C TYR A 479 2.10 -19.59 -3.30
N MET A 480 3.01 -20.47 -2.91
CA MET A 480 3.77 -21.33 -3.83
C MET A 480 2.91 -22.40 -4.52
N GLU A 481 1.66 -22.62 -4.08
CA GLU A 481 0.75 -23.50 -4.80
C GLU A 481 0.30 -22.81 -6.10
N PRO A 482 0.31 -23.54 -7.22
CA PRO A 482 -0.11 -23.00 -8.52
C PRO A 482 -1.49 -22.33 -8.43
N SER A 483 -1.64 -21.21 -9.12
CA SER A 483 -2.93 -20.52 -9.18
C SER A 483 -3.99 -21.42 -9.80
N GLN A 484 -5.15 -21.48 -9.15
CA GLN A 484 -6.37 -22.06 -9.68
C GLN A 484 -7.42 -20.97 -9.96
N ASP A 485 -7.05 -19.72 -9.77
CA ASP A 485 -7.91 -18.55 -9.85
C ASP A 485 -7.77 -17.89 -11.22
N PHE A 486 -8.44 -18.50 -12.21
CA PHE A 486 -8.49 -18.01 -13.57
C PHE A 486 -9.62 -16.99 -13.73
N ILE A 487 -9.31 -15.87 -14.38
CA ILE A 487 -10.19 -14.74 -14.63
C ILE A 487 -10.22 -14.48 -16.13
N GLU A 488 -11.40 -14.41 -16.71
CA GLU A 488 -11.56 -14.11 -18.13
C GLU A 488 -11.21 -12.65 -18.41
N GLU A 489 -10.41 -12.41 -19.44
CA GLU A 489 -10.05 -11.06 -19.88
C GLU A 489 -11.30 -10.21 -20.14
N GLY A 490 -11.28 -8.94 -19.69
CA GLY A 490 -12.40 -8.01 -19.84
C GLY A 490 -13.62 -8.32 -18.97
N SER A 491 -13.54 -9.34 -18.09
CA SER A 491 -14.65 -9.68 -17.19
C SER A 491 -14.79 -8.68 -16.04
N THR A 492 -15.96 -8.68 -15.40
CA THR A 492 -16.25 -7.96 -14.15
C THR A 492 -16.48 -8.98 -13.05
N GLU A 493 -15.78 -8.86 -11.92
CA GLU A 493 -15.96 -9.74 -10.77
C GLU A 493 -16.24 -8.95 -9.48
N ILE A 494 -16.95 -9.58 -8.53
CA ILE A 494 -17.06 -9.15 -7.14
C ILE A 494 -16.16 -10.05 -6.31
N TRP A 495 -15.19 -9.46 -5.61
CA TRP A 495 -14.36 -10.19 -4.66
C TRP A 495 -14.87 -9.95 -3.24
N GLU A 496 -14.98 -11.02 -2.48
CA GLU A 496 -15.49 -11.04 -1.11
C GLU A 496 -14.35 -11.45 -0.17
N TYR A 497 -13.68 -10.46 0.46
CA TYR A 497 -12.70 -10.73 1.49
C TYR A 497 -13.39 -11.06 2.80
N ILE A 498 -13.36 -12.32 3.19
CA ILE A 498 -13.96 -12.84 4.41
C ILE A 498 -12.90 -12.84 5.50
N ASN A 499 -13.01 -11.93 6.44
CA ASN A 499 -12.06 -11.80 7.55
C ASN A 499 -12.68 -12.28 8.87
N PRO A 500 -12.48 -13.55 9.29
CA PRO A 500 -12.96 -14.03 10.57
C PRO A 500 -12.03 -13.70 11.75
N ASN A 501 -10.86 -13.10 11.49
CA ASN A 501 -9.85 -12.80 12.49
C ASN A 501 -10.20 -11.58 13.35
N HIS A 502 -9.35 -11.28 14.32
CA HIS A 502 -9.50 -10.13 15.22
C HIS A 502 -8.90 -8.84 14.66
N ASP A 503 -8.04 -8.96 13.65
CA ASP A 503 -7.29 -7.84 13.07
C ASP A 503 -7.93 -7.37 11.77
N ALA A 504 -7.71 -6.11 11.42
CA ALA A 504 -8.04 -5.59 10.11
C ALA A 504 -6.87 -5.79 9.14
N HIS A 505 -7.19 -6.07 7.88
CA HIS A 505 -6.20 -6.29 6.84
C HIS A 505 -6.42 -5.31 5.69
N PRO A 506 -5.41 -4.50 5.28
CA PRO A 506 -5.44 -3.77 4.02
C PRO A 506 -5.20 -4.76 2.88
N MET A 507 -6.19 -4.96 2.03
CA MET A 507 -6.13 -5.88 0.90
C MET A 507 -5.76 -5.12 -0.36
N HIS A 508 -4.61 -5.44 -0.94
CA HIS A 508 -4.13 -4.89 -2.20
C HIS A 508 -4.33 -5.86 -3.35
N VAL A 509 -4.68 -5.33 -4.52
CA VAL A 509 -4.82 -6.10 -5.77
C VAL A 509 -3.95 -5.45 -6.83
N HIS A 510 -2.98 -6.20 -7.36
CA HIS A 510 -2.11 -5.73 -8.44
C HIS A 510 -2.89 -5.51 -9.74
N LEU A 511 -2.37 -4.67 -10.62
CA LEU A 511 -2.90 -4.32 -11.94
C LEU A 511 -4.15 -3.44 -11.94
N VAL A 512 -5.14 -3.73 -11.08
CA VAL A 512 -6.49 -3.21 -11.25
C VAL A 512 -6.88 -2.17 -10.20
N ASN A 513 -7.70 -1.20 -10.61
CA ASN A 513 -8.45 -0.37 -9.68
C ASN A 513 -9.85 -0.98 -9.47
N PHE A 514 -10.38 -0.82 -8.26
CA PHE A 514 -11.70 -1.32 -7.87
C PHE A 514 -12.52 -0.28 -7.12
N GLN A 515 -13.79 -0.59 -6.91
CA GLN A 515 -14.67 0.16 -6.02
C GLN A 515 -15.11 -0.70 -4.83
N VAL A 516 -15.20 -0.08 -3.65
CA VAL A 516 -15.71 -0.75 -2.46
C VAL A 516 -17.23 -0.72 -2.48
N LEU A 517 -17.87 -1.90 -2.48
CA LEU A 517 -19.32 -2.03 -2.52
C LEU A 517 -19.96 -1.89 -1.14
N ASN A 518 -19.51 -2.69 -0.20
CA ASN A 518 -20.04 -2.73 1.15
C ASN A 518 -19.20 -3.62 2.08
N ARG A 519 -19.52 -3.55 3.37
CA ARG A 519 -19.06 -4.48 4.38
C ARG A 519 -20.23 -5.11 5.10
N GLN A 520 -20.10 -6.37 5.54
CA GLN A 520 -21.18 -7.07 6.22
C GLN A 520 -20.64 -7.89 7.39
N PRO A 521 -21.20 -7.70 8.62
CA PRO A 521 -20.73 -8.43 9.80
C PRO A 521 -21.13 -9.91 9.73
N ILE A 522 -20.25 -10.78 10.25
CA ILE A 522 -20.44 -12.24 10.32
C ILE A 522 -20.27 -12.77 11.73
N ASP A 523 -20.85 -13.93 12.00
CA ASP A 523 -20.50 -14.78 13.13
C ASP A 523 -19.15 -15.47 12.84
N ALA A 524 -18.09 -14.74 13.11
CA ALA A 524 -16.73 -15.12 12.75
C ALA A 524 -16.28 -16.40 13.44
N ALA A 525 -16.57 -16.57 14.72
CA ALA A 525 -16.18 -17.74 15.50
C ALA A 525 -16.82 -19.02 14.95
N ARG A 526 -18.11 -18.96 14.61
CA ARG A 526 -18.82 -20.08 14.01
C ARG A 526 -18.32 -20.35 12.59
N TYR A 527 -18.10 -19.29 11.78
CA TYR A 527 -17.57 -19.44 10.43
C TYR A 527 -16.19 -20.12 10.45
N GLN A 528 -15.27 -19.64 11.29
CA GLN A 528 -13.93 -20.19 11.42
C GLN A 528 -13.97 -21.66 11.83
N THR A 529 -14.78 -22.01 12.84
CA THR A 529 -14.94 -23.40 13.28
C THR A 529 -15.42 -24.32 12.16
N ASP A 530 -16.44 -23.91 11.41
CA ASP A 530 -16.99 -24.70 10.30
C ASP A 530 -16.02 -24.77 9.12
N TYR A 531 -15.27 -23.69 8.87
CA TYR A 531 -14.25 -23.64 7.82
C TYR A 531 -13.06 -24.57 8.13
N GLU A 532 -12.55 -24.56 9.35
CA GLU A 532 -11.49 -25.48 9.82
C GLU A 532 -11.94 -26.95 9.74
N LYS A 533 -13.19 -27.23 10.10
CA LYS A 533 -13.78 -28.55 9.95
C LYS A 533 -13.86 -28.99 8.49
N TRP A 534 -14.22 -28.07 7.59
CA TRP A 534 -14.24 -28.34 6.15
C TRP A 534 -12.85 -28.63 5.61
N ILE A 535 -11.83 -27.84 5.99
CA ILE A 535 -10.42 -28.07 5.60
C ILE A 535 -9.98 -29.46 6.07
N SER A 536 -10.15 -29.77 7.36
CA SER A 536 -9.74 -31.04 7.95
C SER A 536 -10.54 -32.24 7.41
N GLY A 537 -11.77 -32.02 6.93
CA GLY A 537 -12.63 -32.99 6.28
C GLY A 537 -12.28 -33.28 4.81
N GLY A 538 -11.18 -32.70 4.28
CA GLY A 538 -10.70 -32.94 2.92
C GLY A 538 -11.33 -32.02 1.87
N ARG A 539 -11.82 -30.84 2.26
CA ARG A 539 -12.29 -29.75 1.38
C ARG A 539 -13.35 -30.16 0.36
N LYS A 540 -14.30 -30.98 0.78
CA LYS A 540 -15.37 -31.45 -0.13
C LYS A 540 -16.26 -30.27 -0.54
N PRO A 541 -16.46 -30.01 -1.86
CA PRO A 541 -17.16 -28.82 -2.34
C PRO A 541 -18.58 -28.64 -1.76
N LYS A 542 -19.30 -29.74 -1.51
CA LYS A 542 -20.67 -29.70 -0.94
C LYS A 542 -20.72 -29.38 0.56
N GLU A 543 -19.59 -29.48 1.25
CA GLU A 543 -19.45 -29.23 2.68
C GLU A 543 -18.83 -27.84 2.96
N HIS A 544 -18.50 -27.06 1.92
CA HIS A 544 -17.98 -25.70 2.08
C HIS A 544 -18.98 -24.82 2.83
N PRO A 545 -18.55 -24.07 3.85
CA PRO A 545 -19.43 -23.16 4.58
C PRO A 545 -20.08 -22.13 3.65
N VAL A 546 -21.40 -22.09 3.62
CA VAL A 546 -22.13 -21.10 2.82
C VAL A 546 -22.17 -19.80 3.58
N LEU A 547 -21.43 -18.79 3.11
CA LEU A 547 -21.22 -17.49 3.77
C LEU A 547 -22.50 -16.83 4.26
N ALA A 548 -23.59 -16.92 3.48
CA ALA A 548 -24.89 -16.32 3.83
C ALA A 548 -25.48 -16.83 5.16
N ASN A 549 -25.09 -18.00 5.63
CA ASN A 549 -25.56 -18.58 6.90
C ASN A 549 -24.93 -17.96 8.15
N TYR A 550 -23.92 -17.08 7.95
CA TYR A 550 -23.14 -16.48 9.03
C TYR A 550 -23.36 -14.98 9.18
N PHE A 551 -24.15 -14.36 8.33
CA PHE A 551 -24.42 -12.91 8.46
C PHE A 551 -25.18 -12.61 9.75
N THR A 552 -24.64 -11.65 10.53
CA THR A 552 -25.24 -11.19 11.80
C THR A 552 -25.93 -9.83 11.67
N GLY A 553 -25.81 -9.18 10.51
CA GLY A 553 -26.44 -7.89 10.23
C GLY A 553 -26.55 -7.60 8.72
N PRO A 554 -27.19 -6.50 8.36
CA PRO A 554 -27.26 -6.08 6.96
C PRO A 554 -25.90 -5.58 6.47
N PRO A 555 -25.66 -5.56 5.15
CA PRO A 555 -24.49 -4.89 4.59
C PRO A 555 -24.54 -3.38 4.88
N VAL A 556 -23.37 -2.82 5.23
CA VAL A 556 -23.16 -1.38 5.43
C VAL A 556 -22.41 -0.79 4.25
N PRO A 557 -22.74 0.43 3.80
CA PRO A 557 -22.01 1.07 2.71
C PRO A 557 -20.56 1.32 3.08
N PRO A 558 -19.66 1.53 2.09
CA PRO A 558 -18.29 1.95 2.35
C PRO A 558 -18.23 3.29 3.09
N ASP A 559 -17.09 3.57 3.70
CA ASP A 559 -16.84 4.88 4.31
C ASP A 559 -16.87 5.98 3.22
N PRO A 560 -17.22 7.22 3.57
CA PRO A 560 -17.35 8.30 2.57
C PRO A 560 -16.08 8.57 1.76
N ASP A 561 -14.91 8.34 2.34
CA ASP A 561 -13.60 8.50 1.70
C ASP A 561 -13.27 7.37 0.71
N GLU A 562 -13.84 6.18 0.89
CA GLU A 562 -13.69 5.03 -0.02
C GLU A 562 -14.79 4.99 -1.11
N ALA A 563 -15.96 5.55 -0.82
CA ALA A 563 -17.09 5.51 -1.73
C ALA A 563 -16.81 6.25 -3.04
N LEU A 564 -17.16 5.64 -4.18
CA LEU A 564 -17.01 6.24 -5.51
C LEU A 564 -15.60 6.83 -5.73
N SER A 565 -14.58 6.00 -5.51
CA SER A 565 -13.19 6.34 -5.73
C SER A 565 -12.43 5.18 -6.38
N TYR A 566 -11.31 5.49 -7.02
CA TYR A 566 -10.39 4.49 -7.57
C TYR A 566 -9.50 3.98 -6.44
N LYS A 567 -9.67 2.71 -6.07
CA LYS A 567 -8.90 2.06 -5.01
C LYS A 567 -8.13 0.88 -5.58
N ASP A 568 -6.93 0.67 -5.08
CA ASP A 568 -6.16 -0.57 -5.26
C ASP A 568 -5.92 -1.29 -3.93
N THR A 569 -6.18 -0.61 -2.83
CA THR A 569 -6.04 -1.12 -1.46
C THR A 569 -7.31 -0.84 -0.67
N VAL A 570 -7.89 -1.84 0.00
CA VAL A 570 -9.12 -1.72 0.79
C VAL A 570 -8.94 -2.23 2.20
N LYS A 571 -9.49 -1.50 3.17
CA LYS A 571 -9.58 -1.96 4.56
C LYS A 571 -10.58 -3.10 4.69
N ALA A 572 -10.14 -4.30 5.08
CA ALA A 572 -10.98 -5.45 5.42
C ALA A 572 -11.06 -5.60 6.95
N PRO A 573 -12.05 -5.01 7.64
CA PRO A 573 -12.15 -5.03 9.09
C PRO A 573 -12.35 -6.44 9.63
N ALA A 574 -11.97 -6.62 10.90
CA ALA A 574 -12.19 -7.85 11.66
C ALA A 574 -13.66 -8.27 11.67
N GLN A 575 -13.91 -9.58 11.60
CA GLN A 575 -15.23 -10.21 11.73
C GLN A 575 -16.27 -9.70 10.71
N MET A 576 -15.79 -9.33 9.51
CA MET A 576 -16.63 -8.82 8.43
C MET A 576 -16.26 -9.45 7.09
N VAL A 577 -17.20 -9.37 6.17
CA VAL A 577 -16.94 -9.54 4.74
C VAL A 577 -16.83 -8.17 4.11
N THR A 578 -15.75 -7.90 3.40
CA THR A 578 -15.56 -6.70 2.59
C THR A 578 -15.73 -7.06 1.12
N ARG A 579 -16.61 -6.36 0.42
CA ARG A 579 -16.87 -6.59 -1.00
C ARG A 579 -16.35 -5.46 -1.85
N ILE A 580 -15.55 -5.82 -2.84
CA ILE A 580 -15.10 -4.92 -3.90
C ILE A 580 -15.64 -5.39 -5.25
N ILE A 581 -15.76 -4.46 -6.18
CA ILE A 581 -16.08 -4.77 -7.57
C ILE A 581 -14.94 -4.27 -8.45
N ILE A 582 -14.46 -5.16 -9.31
CA ILE A 582 -13.39 -4.93 -10.27
C ILE A 582 -14.01 -5.00 -11.65
N GLU A 583 -13.81 -3.99 -12.46
CA GLU A 583 -14.25 -3.94 -13.86
C GLU A 583 -13.02 -4.09 -14.77
N GLU A 584 -13.15 -4.90 -15.80
CA GLU A 584 -12.16 -5.03 -16.87
C GLU A 584 -10.76 -5.52 -16.42
N PHE A 585 -10.64 -6.82 -16.18
CA PHE A 585 -9.33 -7.46 -16.01
C PHE A 585 -8.60 -7.53 -17.36
N VAL A 586 -7.93 -6.45 -17.75
CA VAL A 586 -7.19 -6.34 -19.00
C VAL A 586 -5.75 -5.97 -18.70
N PRO A 587 -4.75 -6.78 -19.06
CA PRO A 587 -3.35 -6.41 -18.87
C PRO A 587 -2.88 -5.47 -19.99
N PRO A 588 -1.82 -4.65 -19.77
CA PRO A 588 -1.25 -3.81 -20.81
C PRO A 588 -0.51 -4.67 -21.84
N THR A 589 -1.02 -4.71 -23.08
CA THR A 589 -0.47 -5.54 -24.17
C THR A 589 0.47 -4.78 -25.11
N ASP A 590 0.47 -3.45 -25.06
CA ASP A 590 1.32 -2.62 -25.91
C ASP A 590 2.78 -2.68 -25.48
N ASP A 591 3.67 -2.78 -26.46
CA ASP A 591 5.11 -2.70 -26.21
C ASP A 591 5.52 -1.31 -25.73
N ILE A 592 6.42 -1.27 -24.75
CA ILE A 592 6.97 -0.04 -24.18
C ILE A 592 8.07 0.51 -25.11
N ALA A 593 7.78 1.66 -25.70
CA ALA A 593 8.70 2.35 -26.61
C ALA A 593 9.24 1.41 -27.72
N SER A 594 10.56 1.18 -27.76
CA SER A 594 11.22 0.32 -28.75
C SER A 594 11.67 -1.02 -28.18
N ILE A 595 11.11 -1.47 -27.06
CA ILE A 595 11.46 -2.75 -26.42
C ILE A 595 10.45 -3.83 -26.88
N PRO A 596 10.82 -4.74 -27.76
CA PRO A 596 9.91 -5.77 -28.23
C PRO A 596 9.50 -6.73 -27.10
N ASN A 597 8.27 -7.22 -27.13
CA ASN A 597 7.70 -8.15 -26.15
C ASN A 597 7.69 -7.61 -24.71
N SER A 598 7.61 -6.29 -24.55
CA SER A 598 7.49 -5.65 -23.23
C SER A 598 6.04 -5.51 -22.77
N GLY A 599 5.07 -5.70 -23.65
CA GLY A 599 3.66 -5.84 -23.31
C GLY A 599 3.32 -7.19 -22.69
N ALA A 600 2.17 -7.29 -22.07
CA ALA A 600 1.68 -8.53 -21.46
C ALA A 600 1.19 -9.52 -22.54
N GLU A 601 1.48 -10.79 -22.33
CA GLU A 601 0.90 -11.90 -23.07
C GLU A 601 -0.02 -12.71 -22.15
N LEU A 602 -1.11 -13.28 -22.70
CA LEU A 602 -1.97 -14.18 -21.96
C LEU A 602 -1.45 -15.62 -22.04
N PRO A 603 -1.53 -16.41 -20.95
CA PRO A 603 -2.07 -16.05 -19.62
C PRO A 603 -1.16 -15.10 -18.84
N ALA A 604 -1.76 -14.07 -18.22
CA ALA A 604 -1.05 -13.05 -17.45
C ALA A 604 -1.33 -13.23 -15.95
N THR A 605 -0.29 -13.50 -15.15
CA THR A 605 -0.42 -13.77 -13.72
C THR A 605 -0.02 -12.55 -12.91
N TYR A 606 -0.88 -12.20 -11.96
CA TYR A 606 -0.70 -11.16 -10.96
C TYR A 606 -0.97 -11.72 -9.56
N ILE A 607 -0.89 -10.87 -8.55
CA ILE A 607 -1.15 -11.27 -7.17
C ILE A 607 -2.13 -10.31 -6.49
N HIS A 608 -2.72 -10.79 -5.41
CA HIS A 608 -3.33 -9.96 -4.38
C HIS A 608 -2.79 -10.41 -3.02
N HIS A 609 -2.71 -9.48 -2.09
CA HIS A 609 -2.14 -9.76 -0.77
C HIS A 609 -2.65 -8.79 0.30
N CYS A 610 -2.41 -9.14 1.55
CA CYS A 610 -2.52 -8.21 2.66
C CYS A 610 -1.32 -7.28 2.67
N HIS A 611 -1.53 -5.98 2.86
CA HIS A 611 -0.45 -5.01 2.91
C HIS A 611 0.00 -4.66 4.34
N LEU A 612 -0.32 -5.49 5.34
CA LEU A 612 0.52 -5.61 6.52
C LEU A 612 1.71 -6.45 6.09
N LEU A 613 2.90 -5.82 6.03
CA LEU A 613 4.06 -6.44 5.37
C LEU A 613 4.53 -7.71 6.07
N GLU A 614 4.33 -7.81 7.38
CA GLU A 614 4.60 -9.00 8.16
C GLU A 614 3.63 -10.15 7.78
N HIS A 615 2.36 -9.85 7.50
CA HIS A 615 1.39 -10.83 7.04
C HIS A 615 1.61 -11.24 5.58
N GLU A 616 2.05 -10.30 4.73
CA GLU A 616 2.47 -10.58 3.36
C GLU A 616 3.63 -11.57 3.35
N ASP A 617 4.68 -11.29 4.15
CA ASP A 617 5.84 -12.16 4.32
C ASP A 617 5.48 -13.51 4.98
N ASP A 618 4.39 -13.56 5.76
CA ASP A 618 3.79 -14.77 6.36
C ASP A 618 2.84 -15.53 5.42
N ASP A 619 2.85 -15.22 4.11
CA ASP A 619 2.12 -15.94 3.07
C ASP A 619 0.64 -15.52 2.85
N LEU A 620 0.20 -14.37 3.41
CA LEU A 620 -1.15 -13.84 3.12
C LEU A 620 -1.19 -13.16 1.73
N MET A 621 -0.92 -13.96 0.72
CA MET A 621 -0.74 -13.58 -0.67
C MET A 621 -1.14 -14.74 -1.60
N ARG A 622 -1.78 -14.44 -2.75
CA ARG A 622 -2.14 -15.46 -3.74
C ARG A 622 -2.00 -14.92 -5.17
N PRO A 623 -1.49 -15.76 -6.08
CA PRO A 623 -1.53 -15.47 -7.50
C PRO A 623 -2.94 -15.70 -8.07
N TRP A 624 -3.30 -14.87 -9.06
CA TRP A 624 -4.46 -15.03 -9.93
C TRP A 624 -4.05 -14.75 -11.38
N THR A 625 -4.77 -15.32 -12.35
CA THR A 625 -4.31 -15.36 -13.74
C THR A 625 -5.41 -14.94 -14.70
N ILE A 626 -5.15 -13.93 -15.54
CA ILE A 626 -6.02 -13.54 -16.65
C ILE A 626 -5.82 -14.54 -17.80
N VAL A 627 -6.92 -15.05 -18.34
CA VAL A 627 -6.95 -15.96 -19.48
C VAL A 627 -7.84 -15.39 -20.60
N GLY A 628 -7.56 -15.75 -21.83
CA GLY A 628 -8.38 -15.34 -22.97
C GLY A 628 -9.82 -15.91 -22.92
N PRO A 629 -10.74 -15.40 -23.76
CA PRO A 629 -12.16 -15.76 -23.76
C PRO A 629 -12.44 -17.25 -23.95
N ASP A 630 -11.55 -17.97 -24.62
CA ASP A 630 -11.72 -19.40 -24.89
C ASP A 630 -11.19 -20.31 -23.78
N GLY A 631 -10.69 -19.75 -22.67
CA GLY A 631 -10.13 -20.50 -21.54
C GLY A 631 -8.95 -21.41 -21.92
N HIS A 632 -8.41 -21.26 -23.12
CA HIS A 632 -7.33 -22.10 -23.60
C HIS A 632 -6.05 -21.86 -22.81
N ARG A 633 -5.73 -22.85 -21.97
CA ARG A 633 -4.37 -23.10 -21.56
C ARG A 633 -3.58 -23.41 -22.84
N HIS A 634 -2.69 -22.56 -23.26
CA HIS A 634 -1.58 -23.04 -24.08
C HIS A 634 -0.78 -23.98 -23.17
N ASP A 635 -1.08 -25.28 -23.23
CA ASP A 635 -0.15 -26.31 -22.79
C ASP A 635 1.13 -26.10 -23.62
N SER A 636 2.06 -25.34 -23.05
CA SER A 636 3.44 -25.35 -23.49
C SER A 636 3.97 -26.73 -23.12
N GLY A 637 3.72 -27.67 -24.05
CA GLY A 637 4.23 -29.02 -23.97
C GLY A 637 5.74 -29.00 -23.94
N HIS A 638 6.30 -29.03 -22.76
CA HIS A 638 7.65 -29.54 -22.56
C HIS A 638 7.56 -31.05 -22.77
N GLY A 639 7.79 -31.44 -24.06
CA GLY A 639 8.01 -32.81 -24.45
C GLY A 639 9.15 -33.39 -23.63
N GLY A 640 8.81 -34.21 -22.66
CA GLY A 640 9.73 -35.09 -21.97
C GLY A 640 10.32 -36.07 -22.96
N GLY A 641 11.51 -35.75 -23.52
CA GLY A 641 12.34 -36.72 -24.21
C GLY A 641 12.84 -37.76 -23.22
N GLY A 642 12.24 -38.93 -23.24
CA GLY A 642 12.79 -40.08 -22.55
C GLY A 642 14.17 -40.41 -23.09
N HIS A 643 15.16 -40.42 -22.22
CA HIS A 643 16.38 -41.18 -22.42
C HIS A 643 16.38 -42.37 -21.49
N SER A 644 16.08 -43.53 -22.07
CA SER A 644 16.51 -44.82 -21.56
C SER A 644 18.04 -44.92 -21.71
N HIS A 645 18.77 -45.01 -20.59
CA HIS A 645 19.81 -45.98 -20.28
C HIS A 645 20.33 -45.73 -18.88
#